data_b3b0893a6ce456bce9c27252903ed3c2
#
_entry.id   b3b0893a6ce456bce9c27252903ed3c2
#
_cell.length_a   1.000
_cell.length_b   1.000
_cell.length_c   1.000
_cell.angle_alpha   90.00
_cell.angle_beta   90.00
_cell.angle_gamma   90.00
#
_symmetry.space_group_name_H-M   'P 1'
#
loop_
_entity.id
_entity.type
_entity.pdbx_description
1 polymer ?
#
loop_
_entity_poly.entity_id
_entity_poly.type
_entity_poly.pdbx_seq_one_letter_code
_entity_poly.pdbx_strand_id
1 'polypeptide(L)'
;MLLVTMALAPTGAVPGSSTAADATPRLPKPEDRYALAGGCYGVQALSTAAYLVRDGDGFIAGSQSLDAAEPVHFQATDLGTYLLYGTAKDFVAADEGVIGSIVTAVKNSQAGQIVGGVTTGTTDEAIDAVRDGLGPATGLGGAIVAGGTASELADWEIDQVAVDTFTIKLPALEKFLTVGDGGALTLADEAGSSGQFGFQLTDGCAAFPEVEVGVEGPIAAGDTAFEEVQGYIDAHVHMMAFEFIGGRVRCGRPWHAYGVTHALVDCADHEPGGHGAVLEAVLSGGNPVEGHPTDGWPTFSYWPKYNSLTHEQLYYKWLERAWRGGLRMFTNLLVDNHALCSIYPLKRNSCNEMDGVRLQAKRIHELERYIDAQSGGPGEGWFRIVTDPFQARSVINEGKLAVILGIEVSIVLDCGVTLDIPKCTEAQIDERLDEVYGLGVRQMELVNKFDNALSGVTGDGGSTGVVTNFGNFTETGSWLKMETCAPEEGEAQDNTQMNLHDDAGTPEAITGRDGLAAGILEATGLSGVVPLYPAGPHCNVRALSPLGAHMIRRMIQKGIIFDPDHMSARARTQAMDIIRDEQAPGVVSSHSWADITIYPRVLEAGGVVTPYAGGSKGFFETWAAYKKFADPRFTFGFGYGSDVNGFGSQGGPRSDAAENPVTYPFTGFGGTTIHQQRSGERVYDINVDGVAHYGLYPDWIEDLRLQGGDAIVADMLRGAEAYLQMWERTIGIASDACRSDVADLTDAAVGSLDTGMTPEQVIETIGQPHTRHDAAFTFCMTGARTATATFDDGGHLVAVAIA
;
A
#
# COMPACT_ATOMS: atom_id res chain seq x y z
N MET A 1 9.94 -34.01 -58.14
CA MET A 1 8.90 -34.42 -59.09
C MET A 1 7.82 -35.17 -58.30
N LEU A 2 6.79 -34.48 -57.91
CA LEU A 2 5.41 -34.99 -57.75
C LEU A 2 4.53 -33.78 -57.47
N LEU A 3 3.70 -33.46 -58.39
CA LEU A 3 2.59 -32.51 -58.29
C LEU A 3 1.53 -33.05 -57.35
N VAL A 4 0.97 -32.16 -56.52
CA VAL A 4 -0.34 -32.38 -55.90
C VAL A 4 -1.21 -31.16 -56.24
N THR A 5 -2.30 -31.46 -56.86
CA THR A 5 -3.33 -30.60 -57.42
C THR A 5 -4.12 -29.84 -56.34
N MET A 6 -4.29 -28.54 -56.58
CA MET A 6 -5.30 -27.71 -55.91
C MET A 6 -6.72 -28.08 -56.35
N ALA A 7 -7.60 -28.31 -55.38
CA ALA A 7 -9.04 -28.34 -55.59
C ALA A 7 -9.63 -26.98 -55.16
N LEU A 8 -10.24 -26.29 -56.09
CA LEU A 8 -11.06 -25.10 -55.88
C LEU A 8 -12.42 -25.52 -55.28
N ALA A 9 -12.78 -24.90 -54.15
CA ALA A 9 -14.12 -24.93 -53.59
C ALA A 9 -14.81 -23.56 -53.77
N PRO A 10 -16.12 -23.46 -53.83
CA PRO A 10 -16.83 -22.35 -54.44
C PRO A 10 -17.01 -21.16 -53.52
N THR A 11 -17.04 -19.99 -54.17
CA THR A 11 -17.28 -18.65 -53.59
C THR A 11 -18.65 -18.58 -52.91
N GLY A 12 -18.63 -18.49 -51.59
CA GLY A 12 -19.80 -18.09 -50.78
C GLY A 12 -19.87 -16.55 -50.73
N ALA A 13 -21.05 -16.03 -50.90
CA ALA A 13 -21.37 -14.62 -50.94
C ALA A 13 -21.00 -13.94 -49.64
N VAL A 14 -20.34 -12.81 -49.73
CA VAL A 14 -20.06 -11.87 -48.62
C VAL A 14 -21.39 -11.22 -48.20
N PRO A 15 -21.83 -11.30 -46.93
CA PRO A 15 -22.93 -10.48 -46.44
C PRO A 15 -22.48 -9.02 -46.40
N GLY A 16 -23.36 -8.14 -46.90
CA GLY A 16 -23.12 -6.74 -47.03
C GLY A 16 -22.61 -6.08 -45.73
N SER A 17 -21.72 -5.13 -45.95
CA SER A 17 -21.33 -4.17 -44.95
C SER A 17 -22.57 -3.46 -44.36
N SER A 18 -22.94 -3.80 -43.14
CA SER A 18 -23.80 -2.91 -42.36
C SER A 18 -22.97 -1.65 -42.11
N THR A 19 -23.40 -0.55 -42.69
CA THR A 19 -22.99 0.78 -42.28
C THR A 19 -23.10 0.85 -40.77
N ALA A 20 -21.95 1.09 -40.10
CA ALA A 20 -21.96 1.47 -38.69
C ALA A 20 -22.88 2.68 -38.58
N ALA A 21 -24.02 2.49 -37.95
CA ALA A 21 -24.82 3.61 -37.52
C ALA A 21 -23.93 4.47 -36.63
N ASP A 22 -23.85 5.77 -36.93
CA ASP A 22 -23.26 6.79 -36.05
C ASP A 22 -23.79 6.55 -34.64
N ALA A 23 -22.94 5.99 -33.80
CA ALA A 23 -23.26 5.86 -32.39
C ALA A 23 -23.15 7.27 -31.83
N THR A 24 -24.29 7.94 -31.69
CA THR A 24 -24.37 9.17 -30.90
C THR A 24 -23.71 8.93 -29.57
N PRO A 25 -22.75 9.77 -29.11
CA PRO A 25 -22.14 9.62 -27.81
C PRO A 25 -23.22 9.48 -26.75
N ARG A 26 -23.16 8.43 -25.96
CA ARG A 26 -24.12 8.23 -24.87
C ARG A 26 -23.66 9.06 -23.71
N LEU A 27 -24.55 9.91 -23.20
CA LEU A 27 -24.38 10.54 -21.90
C LEU A 27 -24.38 9.43 -20.79
N PRO A 28 -23.76 9.71 -19.62
CA PRO A 28 -23.80 8.79 -18.49
C PRO A 28 -25.23 8.37 -18.14
N LYS A 29 -25.37 7.16 -17.61
CA LYS A 29 -26.67 6.65 -17.17
C LYS A 29 -27.17 7.42 -15.93
N PRO A 30 -28.48 7.39 -15.65
CA PRO A 30 -29.07 8.15 -14.53
C PRO A 30 -28.46 7.90 -13.14
N GLU A 31 -27.92 6.73 -12.89
CA GLU A 31 -27.28 6.38 -11.61
C GLU A 31 -25.75 6.45 -11.68
N ASP A 32 -25.19 6.99 -12.75
CA ASP A 32 -23.81 6.83 -13.13
C ASP A 32 -23.03 8.16 -13.16
N ARG A 33 -23.24 9.01 -12.14
CA ARG A 33 -22.46 10.24 -11.97
C ARG A 33 -20.94 9.96 -11.83
N TYR A 34 -20.56 8.75 -11.46
CA TYR A 34 -19.19 8.34 -11.30
C TYR A 34 -18.50 7.99 -12.63
N ALA A 35 -19.27 7.60 -13.64
CA ALA A 35 -18.75 7.32 -14.99
C ALA A 35 -18.22 8.52 -15.74
N LEU A 36 -18.33 9.73 -15.14
CA LEU A 36 -17.71 10.95 -15.67
C LEU A 36 -16.18 10.96 -15.50
N ALA A 37 -15.64 10.15 -14.61
CA ALA A 37 -14.23 10.11 -14.27
C ALA A 37 -13.33 9.84 -15.50
N GLY A 38 -12.32 10.69 -15.70
CA GLY A 38 -11.38 10.58 -16.81
C GLY A 38 -11.96 10.93 -18.19
N GLY A 39 -13.25 11.28 -18.26
CA GLY A 39 -13.92 11.61 -19.51
C GLY A 39 -13.62 13.02 -19.99
N CYS A 40 -13.85 13.23 -21.29
CA CYS A 40 -13.72 14.52 -21.98
C CYS A 40 -15.10 14.96 -22.44
N TYR A 41 -15.59 16.11 -21.92
CA TYR A 41 -16.98 16.55 -22.15
C TYR A 41 -17.08 18.02 -22.56
N GLY A 42 -18.04 18.30 -23.43
CA GLY A 42 -18.64 19.64 -23.57
C GLY A 42 -19.73 19.79 -22.51
N VAL A 43 -19.65 20.83 -21.68
CA VAL A 43 -20.60 21.12 -20.60
C VAL A 43 -21.69 22.03 -21.13
N GLN A 44 -22.93 21.57 -21.14
CA GLN A 44 -24.09 22.33 -21.67
C GLN A 44 -24.98 22.84 -20.53
N ALA A 45 -25.23 24.14 -20.49
CA ALA A 45 -26.24 24.72 -19.61
C ALA A 45 -27.64 24.50 -20.20
N LEU A 46 -28.46 23.70 -19.55
CA LEU A 46 -29.75 23.26 -20.09
C LEU A 46 -30.79 24.39 -20.18
N SER A 47 -30.68 25.40 -19.33
CA SER A 47 -31.57 26.59 -19.34
C SER A 47 -31.45 27.42 -20.61
N THR A 48 -30.27 27.45 -21.22
CA THR A 48 -29.97 28.27 -22.44
C THR A 48 -29.65 27.38 -23.65
N ALA A 49 -29.50 26.09 -23.46
CA ALA A 49 -28.97 25.10 -24.40
C ALA A 49 -27.56 25.48 -24.93
N ALA A 50 -26.83 26.35 -24.24
CA ALA A 50 -25.48 26.78 -24.61
C ALA A 50 -24.40 25.98 -23.90
N TYR A 51 -23.33 25.70 -24.63
CA TYR A 51 -22.13 25.07 -24.09
C TYR A 51 -21.19 26.10 -23.46
N LEU A 52 -20.43 25.63 -22.45
CA LEU A 52 -19.33 26.40 -21.89
C LEU A 52 -18.28 26.66 -22.97
N VAL A 53 -17.84 27.90 -23.06
CA VAL A 53 -16.72 28.35 -23.88
C VAL A 53 -15.81 29.23 -23.04
N ARG A 54 -14.58 29.37 -23.45
CA ARG A 54 -13.62 30.27 -22.82
C ARG A 54 -13.93 31.71 -23.20
N ASP A 55 -13.94 32.64 -22.24
CA ASP A 55 -14.08 34.06 -22.41
C ASP A 55 -13.06 34.83 -21.55
N GLY A 56 -12.00 35.31 -22.17
CA GLY A 56 -10.89 35.94 -21.46
C GLY A 56 -10.26 35.00 -20.44
N ASP A 57 -10.23 35.45 -19.18
CA ASP A 57 -9.69 34.68 -18.03
C ASP A 57 -10.76 33.83 -17.31
N GLY A 58 -11.87 33.52 -17.98
CA GLY A 58 -12.97 32.76 -17.39
C GLY A 58 -13.73 31.92 -18.40
N PHE A 59 -14.94 31.52 -18.00
CA PHE A 59 -15.84 30.66 -18.77
C PHE A 59 -17.26 31.26 -18.78
N ILE A 60 -17.94 31.11 -19.93
CA ILE A 60 -19.36 31.49 -20.09
C ILE A 60 -20.14 30.41 -20.84
N ALA A 61 -21.46 30.33 -20.67
CA ALA A 61 -22.34 29.53 -21.51
C ALA A 61 -22.61 30.32 -22.82
N GLY A 62 -21.72 30.21 -23.81
CA GLY A 62 -21.60 31.11 -24.94
C GLY A 62 -21.82 30.51 -26.33
N SER A 63 -21.89 29.21 -26.52
CA SER A 63 -22.02 28.57 -27.83
C SER A 63 -23.19 27.58 -27.90
N GLN A 64 -23.89 27.60 -29.04
CA GLN A 64 -24.96 26.63 -29.34
C GLN A 64 -24.41 25.37 -30.04
N SER A 65 -23.10 25.30 -30.32
CA SER A 65 -22.45 24.17 -30.99
C SER A 65 -21.47 23.51 -30.07
N LEU A 66 -21.50 22.17 -30.00
CA LEU A 66 -20.50 21.34 -29.28
C LEU A 66 -19.09 21.53 -29.85
N ASP A 67 -18.94 21.67 -31.18
CA ASP A 67 -17.65 21.84 -31.83
C ASP A 67 -16.92 23.14 -31.42
N ALA A 68 -17.68 24.12 -30.87
CA ALA A 68 -17.12 25.35 -30.35
C ALA A 68 -17.08 25.40 -28.81
N ALA A 69 -17.48 24.32 -28.14
CA ALA A 69 -17.40 24.21 -26.69
C ALA A 69 -15.93 24.11 -26.21
N GLU A 70 -15.65 24.57 -25.01
CA GLU A 70 -14.42 24.23 -24.31
C GLU A 70 -14.47 22.73 -23.93
N PRO A 71 -13.59 21.87 -24.45
CA PRO A 71 -13.48 20.51 -23.98
C PRO A 71 -12.91 20.48 -22.56
N VAL A 72 -13.64 19.84 -21.66
CA VAL A 72 -13.29 19.78 -20.24
C VAL A 72 -13.03 18.35 -19.83
N HIS A 73 -11.83 18.08 -19.28
CA HIS A 73 -11.51 16.79 -18.68
C HIS A 73 -12.01 16.75 -17.23
N PHE A 74 -12.71 15.67 -16.88
CA PHE A 74 -13.27 15.45 -15.54
C PHE A 74 -12.32 14.59 -14.74
N GLN A 75 -11.43 15.23 -13.97
CA GLN A 75 -10.50 14.55 -13.09
C GLN A 75 -11.16 14.27 -11.75
N ALA A 76 -11.45 13.01 -11.43
CA ALA A 76 -12.06 12.67 -10.14
C ALA A 76 -11.10 12.98 -8.97
N THR A 77 -11.64 13.58 -7.91
CA THR A 77 -10.96 13.88 -6.65
C THR A 77 -11.47 12.99 -5.53
N ASP A 78 -12.75 12.64 -5.59
CA ASP A 78 -13.44 11.70 -4.74
C ASP A 78 -14.70 11.18 -5.51
N LEU A 79 -15.45 10.26 -4.89
CA LEU A 79 -16.68 9.70 -5.48
C LEU A 79 -17.72 10.79 -5.77
N GLY A 80 -17.89 11.10 -7.05
CA GLY A 80 -18.81 12.13 -7.53
C GLY A 80 -18.27 13.56 -7.43
N THR A 81 -17.00 13.75 -7.10
CA THR A 81 -16.34 15.05 -7.01
C THR A 81 -15.22 15.15 -8.04
N TYR A 82 -15.09 16.30 -8.71
CA TYR A 82 -14.24 16.44 -9.89
C TYR A 82 -13.57 17.81 -9.97
N LEU A 83 -12.31 17.81 -10.41
CA LEU A 83 -11.71 18.98 -11.04
C LEU A 83 -12.15 19.03 -12.50
N LEU A 84 -12.58 20.18 -12.96
CA LEU A 84 -12.97 20.45 -14.34
C LEU A 84 -11.78 21.12 -15.05
N TYR A 85 -10.99 20.34 -15.81
CA TYR A 85 -9.70 20.75 -16.35
C TYR A 85 -9.82 21.18 -17.82
N GLY A 86 -9.51 22.43 -18.10
CA GLY A 86 -9.63 23.06 -19.42
C GLY A 86 -8.42 22.81 -20.34
N THR A 87 -8.57 23.14 -21.62
CA THR A 87 -7.55 22.95 -22.66
C THR A 87 -6.29 23.80 -22.45
N ALA A 88 -6.41 24.95 -21.75
CA ALA A 88 -5.27 25.78 -21.39
C ALA A 88 -4.50 25.27 -20.15
N LYS A 89 -4.84 24.06 -19.66
CA LYS A 89 -4.26 23.44 -18.46
C LYS A 89 -4.58 24.23 -17.18
N ASP A 90 -5.77 24.72 -17.11
CA ASP A 90 -6.35 25.44 -15.98
C ASP A 90 -7.69 24.79 -15.56
N PHE A 91 -8.30 25.30 -14.51
CA PHE A 91 -9.48 24.71 -13.90
C PHE A 91 -10.67 25.67 -13.96
N VAL A 92 -11.88 25.15 -14.14
CA VAL A 92 -13.10 25.92 -13.85
C VAL A 92 -13.16 26.09 -12.34
N ALA A 93 -12.94 27.28 -11.84
CA ALA A 93 -12.82 27.58 -10.42
C ALA A 93 -13.61 28.79 -10.01
N ALA A 94 -14.00 28.90 -8.74
CA ALA A 94 -14.47 30.14 -8.16
C ALA A 94 -13.29 31.09 -7.91
N ASP A 95 -13.52 32.40 -8.15
CA ASP A 95 -12.53 33.45 -7.87
C ASP A 95 -12.19 33.45 -6.37
N GLU A 96 -10.90 33.43 -6.07
CA GLU A 96 -10.39 33.42 -4.69
C GLU A 96 -10.86 34.60 -3.86
N GLY A 97 -11.11 35.78 -4.48
CA GLY A 97 -11.53 36.98 -3.78
C GLY A 97 -10.69 37.24 -2.51
N VAL A 98 -11.25 37.94 -1.53
CA VAL A 98 -10.59 38.23 -0.25
C VAL A 98 -10.49 36.98 0.65
N ILE A 99 -11.41 36.02 0.54
CA ILE A 99 -11.42 34.82 1.40
C ILE A 99 -10.34 33.82 1.00
N GLY A 100 -10.14 33.59 -0.31
CA GLY A 100 -9.05 32.72 -0.78
C GLY A 100 -7.68 33.23 -0.37
N SER A 101 -7.49 34.53 -0.44
CA SER A 101 -6.27 35.20 0.03
C SER A 101 -6.05 35.03 1.54
N ILE A 102 -7.11 35.01 2.37
CA ILE A 102 -7.04 34.82 3.81
C ILE A 102 -6.76 33.35 4.14
N VAL A 103 -7.46 32.39 3.51
CA VAL A 103 -7.24 30.95 3.70
C VAL A 103 -5.83 30.56 3.26
N THR A 104 -5.37 31.05 2.13
CA THR A 104 -4.00 30.84 1.64
C THR A 104 -2.96 31.48 2.59
N ALA A 105 -3.23 32.69 3.11
CA ALA A 105 -2.37 33.34 4.10
C ALA A 105 -2.32 32.57 5.44
N VAL A 106 -3.45 32.01 5.89
CA VAL A 106 -3.50 31.17 7.11
C VAL A 106 -2.76 29.84 6.89
N LYS A 107 -2.96 29.18 5.77
CA LYS A 107 -2.21 27.97 5.40
C LYS A 107 -0.70 28.24 5.31
N ASN A 108 -0.30 29.35 4.73
CA ASN A 108 1.11 29.77 4.61
C ASN A 108 1.70 30.31 5.92
N SER A 109 0.90 30.92 6.81
CA SER A 109 1.39 31.44 8.09
C SER A 109 1.70 30.34 9.12
N GLN A 110 1.11 29.18 8.99
CA GLN A 110 1.47 28.02 9.83
C GLN A 110 2.85 27.44 9.47
N ALA A 111 3.30 27.60 8.23
CA ALA A 111 4.70 27.32 7.88
C ALA A 111 5.68 28.29 8.57
N GLY A 112 5.22 29.47 9.00
CA GLY A 112 6.01 30.49 9.70
C GLY A 112 5.94 30.46 11.24
N GLN A 113 5.04 29.68 11.86
CA GLN A 113 4.83 29.69 13.31
C GLN A 113 5.63 28.64 14.11
N ILE A 114 6.67 28.07 13.55
CA ILE A 114 7.59 27.13 14.25
C ILE A 114 8.48 27.85 15.28
N VAL A 115 8.36 29.14 15.49
CA VAL A 115 9.26 29.92 16.40
C VAL A 115 8.61 30.23 17.75
N GLY A 116 7.42 29.79 18.05
CA GLY A 116 6.80 30.09 19.37
C GLY A 116 5.84 28.99 19.81
N GLY A 117 6.36 28.05 20.59
CA GLY A 117 5.63 26.86 21.05
C GLY A 117 4.33 27.16 21.80
N VAL A 118 3.21 27.03 21.14
CA VAL A 118 1.92 26.54 21.66
C VAL A 118 1.07 26.14 20.44
N THR A 119 0.84 24.85 20.27
CA THR A 119 -0.13 24.31 19.32
C THR A 119 -1.48 24.13 20.02
N THR A 120 -2.50 24.84 19.58
CA THR A 120 -3.88 24.49 19.85
C THR A 120 -4.64 24.47 18.52
N GLY A 121 -5.11 23.31 18.15
CA GLY A 121 -6.04 23.10 17.02
C GLY A 121 -5.38 22.65 15.70
N THR A 122 -6.06 21.77 15.00
CA THR A 122 -5.73 21.34 13.64
C THR A 122 -5.93 22.47 12.63
N THR A 123 -5.29 22.41 11.46
CA THR A 123 -5.46 23.38 10.36
C THR A 123 -6.93 23.53 9.96
N ASP A 124 -7.68 22.46 10.03
CA ASP A 124 -9.11 22.42 9.66
C ASP A 124 -9.97 23.17 10.68
N GLU A 125 -9.68 23.04 12.00
CA GLU A 125 -10.36 23.82 13.05
C GLU A 125 -10.05 25.32 12.94
N ALA A 126 -8.84 25.70 12.52
CA ALA A 126 -8.49 27.11 12.29
C ALA A 126 -9.20 27.69 11.06
N ILE A 127 -9.34 26.87 10.01
CA ILE A 127 -10.10 27.23 8.80
C ILE A 127 -11.59 27.34 9.10
N ASP A 128 -12.15 26.41 9.85
CA ASP A 128 -13.54 26.44 10.29
C ASP A 128 -13.83 27.63 11.22
N ALA A 129 -12.90 27.95 12.13
CA ALA A 129 -13.03 29.14 13.00
C ALA A 129 -12.96 30.46 12.22
N VAL A 130 -12.17 30.52 11.13
CA VAL A 130 -12.15 31.68 10.21
C VAL A 130 -13.45 31.74 9.39
N ARG A 131 -13.95 30.59 8.94
CA ARG A 131 -15.23 30.47 8.21
C ARG A 131 -16.42 30.92 9.09
N ASP A 132 -16.47 30.42 10.32
CA ASP A 132 -17.53 30.77 11.30
C ASP A 132 -17.46 32.22 11.80
N GLY A 133 -16.25 32.78 11.89
CA GLY A 133 -16.03 34.17 12.34
C GLY A 133 -16.35 35.25 11.30
N LEU A 134 -16.38 34.89 10.00
CA LEU A 134 -16.66 35.83 8.93
C LEU A 134 -18.16 36.05 8.64
N GLY A 135 -19.05 35.20 9.20
CA GLY A 135 -20.50 35.28 8.94
C GLY A 135 -20.84 35.05 7.45
N PRO A 136 -22.11 35.02 7.08
CA PRO A 136 -22.49 34.95 5.68
C PRO A 136 -22.02 36.22 4.97
N ALA A 137 -20.92 36.11 4.21
CA ALA A 137 -20.28 37.21 3.50
C ALA A 137 -21.23 37.70 2.38
N THR A 138 -22.00 38.68 2.69
CA THR A 138 -22.78 39.40 1.70
C THR A 138 -21.85 40.25 0.82
N GLY A 139 -21.52 39.76 -0.38
CA GLY A 139 -20.78 40.52 -1.36
C GLY A 139 -19.54 39.86 -1.99
N LEU A 140 -19.34 38.55 -1.81
CA LEU A 140 -18.38 37.85 -2.64
C LEU A 140 -18.98 37.65 -4.04
N GLY A 141 -18.45 38.36 -5.00
CA GLY A 141 -18.76 38.15 -6.40
C GLY A 141 -18.32 36.71 -6.77
N GLY A 142 -19.30 35.81 -6.94
CA GLY A 142 -19.07 34.42 -7.35
C GLY A 142 -18.74 34.33 -8.83
N ALA A 143 -17.75 35.09 -9.31
CA ALA A 143 -17.25 34.94 -10.67
C ALA A 143 -16.55 33.58 -10.82
N ILE A 144 -16.81 32.91 -11.93
CA ILE A 144 -16.11 31.69 -12.31
C ILE A 144 -14.96 32.07 -13.22
N VAL A 145 -13.77 31.69 -12.81
CA VAL A 145 -12.49 32.03 -13.46
C VAL A 145 -11.75 30.77 -13.91
N ALA A 146 -10.76 30.97 -14.77
CA ALA A 146 -9.78 29.95 -15.11
C ALA A 146 -8.69 29.93 -14.03
N GLY A 147 -8.80 29.01 -13.06
CA GLY A 147 -7.84 28.83 -11.95
C GLY A 147 -6.57 28.12 -12.40
N GLY A 148 -5.41 28.68 -12.10
CA GLY A 148 -4.12 28.08 -12.50
C GLY A 148 -3.68 26.87 -11.69
N THR A 149 -4.30 26.62 -10.51
CA THR A 149 -3.97 25.52 -9.62
C THR A 149 -5.23 24.80 -9.12
N ALA A 150 -5.13 23.48 -8.94
CA ALA A 150 -6.16 22.69 -8.29
C ALA A 150 -6.30 23.11 -6.82
N SER A 151 -7.53 23.31 -6.37
CA SER A 151 -7.84 23.76 -5.01
C SER A 151 -9.30 23.43 -4.65
N GLU A 152 -9.67 23.61 -3.40
CA GLU A 152 -11.06 23.44 -2.94
C GLU A 152 -12.05 24.33 -3.70
N LEU A 153 -11.59 25.46 -4.29
CA LEU A 153 -12.40 26.35 -5.11
C LEU A 153 -12.56 25.87 -6.57
N ALA A 154 -11.91 24.79 -6.94
CA ALA A 154 -12.02 24.14 -8.26
C ALA A 154 -12.57 22.70 -8.13
N ASP A 155 -12.92 22.25 -6.94
CA ASP A 155 -13.34 20.89 -6.65
C ASP A 155 -14.87 20.81 -6.55
N TRP A 156 -15.49 20.23 -7.58
CA TRP A 156 -16.92 20.29 -7.83
C TRP A 156 -17.61 18.96 -7.55
N GLU A 157 -18.59 18.95 -6.67
CA GLU A 157 -19.52 17.83 -6.47
C GLU A 157 -20.58 17.85 -7.59
N ILE A 158 -20.76 16.72 -8.25
CA ILE A 158 -21.74 16.56 -9.34
C ILE A 158 -22.82 15.56 -8.92
N ASP A 159 -24.06 16.03 -8.91
CA ASP A 159 -25.23 15.21 -8.64
C ASP A 159 -26.13 15.08 -9.86
N GLN A 160 -26.59 13.87 -10.13
CA GLN A 160 -27.58 13.62 -11.18
C GLN A 160 -29.01 13.76 -10.63
N VAL A 161 -29.73 14.75 -11.11
CA VAL A 161 -31.07 15.07 -10.64
C VAL A 161 -32.18 14.53 -11.54
N ALA A 162 -31.85 14.21 -12.79
CA ALA A 162 -32.73 13.51 -13.75
C ALA A 162 -31.88 12.85 -14.83
N VAL A 163 -32.50 12.11 -15.75
CA VAL A 163 -31.82 11.58 -16.94
C VAL A 163 -31.12 12.72 -17.67
N ASP A 164 -29.81 12.56 -17.91
CA ASP A 164 -28.95 13.54 -18.61
C ASP A 164 -29.00 14.96 -18.02
N THR A 165 -29.35 15.08 -16.73
CA THR A 165 -29.47 16.37 -16.04
C THR A 165 -28.72 16.33 -14.73
N PHE A 166 -27.74 17.23 -14.59
CA PHE A 166 -26.85 17.28 -13.44
C PHE A 166 -26.85 18.66 -12.80
N THR A 167 -26.56 18.69 -11.50
CA THR A 167 -26.19 19.92 -10.80
C THR A 167 -24.71 19.86 -10.43
N ILE A 168 -24.06 21.01 -10.41
CA ILE A 168 -22.65 21.18 -10.09
C ILE A 168 -22.58 22.08 -8.86
N LYS A 169 -22.10 21.54 -7.75
CA LYS A 169 -21.99 22.23 -6.45
C LYS A 169 -20.52 22.41 -6.08
N LEU A 170 -20.18 23.54 -5.52
CA LEU A 170 -18.87 23.82 -4.91
C LEU A 170 -18.99 23.57 -3.39
N PRO A 171 -18.51 22.44 -2.86
CA PRO A 171 -18.66 22.10 -1.44
C PRO A 171 -18.01 23.13 -0.51
N ALA A 172 -16.84 23.66 -0.90
CA ALA A 172 -16.10 24.66 -0.09
C ALA A 172 -16.93 25.91 0.26
N LEU A 173 -17.90 26.28 -0.58
CA LEU A 173 -18.76 27.44 -0.38
C LEU A 173 -20.24 27.09 -0.20
N GLU A 174 -20.61 25.80 -0.24
CA GLU A 174 -22.01 25.32 -0.23
C GLU A 174 -22.89 25.98 -1.32
N LYS A 175 -22.31 26.29 -2.50
CA LYS A 175 -22.96 26.98 -3.59
C LYS A 175 -23.06 26.15 -4.86
N PHE A 176 -24.10 26.37 -5.64
CA PHE A 176 -24.29 25.73 -6.95
C PHE A 176 -23.79 26.63 -8.07
N LEU A 177 -23.14 26.03 -9.07
CA LEU A 177 -22.86 26.67 -10.33
C LEU A 177 -24.19 26.96 -11.06
N THR A 178 -24.37 28.18 -11.53
CA THR A 178 -25.57 28.64 -12.24
C THR A 178 -25.18 29.50 -13.42
N VAL A 179 -26.12 29.66 -14.38
CA VAL A 179 -25.97 30.55 -15.53
C VAL A 179 -26.86 31.76 -15.36
N GLY A 180 -26.25 32.95 -15.33
CA GLY A 180 -26.92 34.26 -15.26
C GLY A 180 -27.14 34.90 -16.63
N ASP A 181 -27.47 36.20 -16.61
CA ASP A 181 -27.73 36.99 -17.82
C ASP A 181 -26.49 37.02 -18.74
N GLY A 182 -26.72 36.86 -20.03
CA GLY A 182 -25.66 36.87 -21.03
C GLY A 182 -24.77 35.60 -21.04
N GLY A 183 -25.14 34.56 -20.30
CA GLY A 183 -24.40 33.33 -20.23
C GLY A 183 -23.29 33.32 -19.16
N ALA A 184 -23.19 34.35 -18.32
CA ALA A 184 -22.20 34.43 -17.25
C ALA A 184 -22.40 33.30 -16.25
N LEU A 185 -21.29 32.62 -15.85
CA LEU A 185 -21.30 31.60 -14.79
C LEU A 185 -21.21 32.31 -13.43
N THR A 186 -22.08 31.91 -12.50
CA THR A 186 -22.16 32.49 -11.15
C THR A 186 -22.44 31.41 -10.11
N LEU A 187 -22.29 31.73 -8.83
CA LEU A 187 -22.62 30.87 -7.72
C LEU A 187 -23.93 31.30 -7.03
N ALA A 188 -24.80 30.36 -6.73
CA ALA A 188 -26.07 30.59 -6.04
C ALA A 188 -26.31 29.60 -4.91
N ASP A 189 -27.22 29.97 -3.96
CA ASP A 189 -27.59 29.07 -2.83
C ASP A 189 -28.40 27.85 -3.29
N GLU A 190 -29.12 27.97 -4.43
CA GLU A 190 -29.91 26.90 -5.02
C GLU A 190 -29.61 26.77 -6.50
N ALA A 191 -29.58 25.54 -7.02
CA ALA A 191 -29.34 25.30 -8.45
C ALA A 191 -30.48 25.88 -9.34
N GLY A 192 -31.72 25.64 -8.97
CA GLY A 192 -32.88 26.00 -9.80
C GLY A 192 -32.76 25.42 -11.21
N SER A 193 -33.45 26.01 -12.18
CA SER A 193 -33.31 25.62 -13.59
C SER A 193 -32.04 26.18 -14.26
N SER A 194 -31.48 27.27 -13.74
CA SER A 194 -30.24 27.87 -14.25
C SER A 194 -28.96 27.10 -13.82
N GLY A 195 -29.05 26.23 -12.83
CA GLY A 195 -27.94 25.35 -12.36
C GLY A 195 -28.06 23.92 -12.86
N GLN A 196 -28.83 23.67 -13.91
CA GLN A 196 -28.92 22.35 -14.53
C GLN A 196 -28.03 22.29 -15.79
N PHE A 197 -27.20 21.25 -15.82
CA PHE A 197 -26.20 20.99 -16.86
C PHE A 197 -26.37 19.61 -17.48
N GLY A 198 -25.94 19.46 -18.73
CA GLY A 198 -25.77 18.20 -19.44
C GLY A 198 -24.32 18.04 -19.88
N PHE A 199 -23.84 16.82 -20.00
CA PHE A 199 -22.47 16.52 -20.44
C PHE A 199 -22.52 15.72 -21.73
N GLN A 200 -21.79 16.18 -22.75
CA GLN A 200 -21.71 15.52 -24.02
C GLN A 200 -20.26 15.15 -24.33
N LEU A 201 -20.01 13.87 -24.60
CA LEU A 201 -18.67 13.39 -24.96
C LEU A 201 -18.13 14.16 -26.16
N THR A 202 -16.86 14.56 -26.05
CA THR A 202 -16.13 15.25 -27.10
C THR A 202 -14.65 14.84 -27.06
N ASP A 203 -13.85 15.37 -27.97
CA ASP A 203 -12.41 15.16 -28.07
C ASP A 203 -11.66 16.46 -27.80
N GLY A 204 -10.35 16.36 -27.63
CA GLY A 204 -9.46 17.53 -27.56
C GLY A 204 -9.19 18.08 -26.16
N CYS A 205 -9.59 17.39 -25.10
CA CYS A 205 -9.19 17.74 -23.74
C CYS A 205 -7.66 17.72 -23.56
N ALA A 206 -7.15 18.61 -22.72
CA ALA A 206 -5.78 18.50 -22.25
C ALA A 206 -5.61 17.26 -21.35
N ALA A 207 -4.48 16.56 -21.49
CA ALA A 207 -4.14 15.50 -20.58
C ALA A 207 -3.83 16.05 -19.18
N PHE A 208 -4.51 15.50 -18.17
CA PHE A 208 -4.22 15.84 -16.77
C PHE A 208 -2.82 15.34 -16.39
N PRO A 209 -2.04 16.11 -15.63
CA PRO A 209 -0.70 15.71 -15.23
C PRO A 209 -0.72 14.42 -14.38
N GLU A 210 0.00 13.39 -14.80
CA GLU A 210 0.11 12.15 -14.04
C GLU A 210 1.38 11.35 -14.42
N VAL A 211 1.78 10.46 -13.52
CA VAL A 211 2.86 9.49 -13.73
C VAL A 211 2.42 8.43 -14.75
N GLU A 212 3.28 8.09 -15.69
CA GLU A 212 3.02 7.02 -16.65
C GLU A 212 3.16 5.65 -15.97
N VAL A 213 2.19 4.77 -16.18
CA VAL A 213 2.25 3.39 -15.66
C VAL A 213 3.27 2.55 -16.46
N GLY A 214 3.34 2.73 -17.78
CA GLY A 214 4.32 2.06 -18.64
C GLY A 214 4.13 0.54 -18.73
N VAL A 215 2.89 0.05 -18.60
CA VAL A 215 2.52 -1.36 -18.80
C VAL A 215 1.33 -1.43 -19.75
N GLU A 216 1.46 -2.18 -20.82
CA GLU A 216 0.42 -2.39 -21.83
C GLU A 216 -0.08 -3.83 -21.81
N GLY A 217 -1.30 -4.02 -22.35
CA GLY A 217 -1.94 -5.33 -22.44
C GLY A 217 -3.05 -5.54 -21.41
N PRO A 218 -3.78 -6.65 -21.53
CA PRO A 218 -4.88 -6.97 -20.64
C PRO A 218 -4.38 -7.26 -19.23
N ILE A 219 -5.20 -6.95 -18.24
CA ILE A 219 -4.97 -7.41 -16.87
C ILE A 219 -5.34 -8.90 -16.84
N ALA A 220 -4.36 -9.73 -16.48
CA ALA A 220 -4.63 -11.15 -16.30
C ALA A 220 -5.36 -11.35 -14.97
N ALA A 221 -6.50 -12.01 -14.99
CA ALA A 221 -7.08 -12.64 -13.82
C ALA A 221 -6.10 -13.69 -13.29
N GLY A 222 -5.94 -13.77 -11.97
CA GLY A 222 -4.96 -14.68 -11.38
C GLY A 222 -5.53 -16.05 -11.03
N ASP A 223 -6.56 -16.53 -11.74
CA ASP A 223 -7.28 -17.76 -11.47
C ASP A 223 -6.74 -18.97 -12.25
N THR A 224 -7.01 -20.14 -11.71
CA THR A 224 -6.77 -21.44 -12.36
C THR A 224 -8.09 -22.23 -12.43
N ALA A 225 -8.07 -23.42 -13.07
CA ALA A 225 -9.23 -24.32 -13.14
C ALA A 225 -9.73 -24.80 -11.75
N PHE A 226 -8.91 -24.67 -10.70
CA PHE A 226 -9.23 -25.06 -9.32
C PHE A 226 -9.38 -23.85 -8.39
N GLU A 227 -9.59 -22.65 -8.95
CA GLU A 227 -9.67 -21.38 -8.24
C GLU A 227 -8.40 -21.00 -7.47
N GLU A 228 -7.29 -21.66 -7.73
CA GLU A 228 -5.99 -21.23 -7.24
C GLU A 228 -5.60 -19.92 -7.91
N VAL A 229 -5.18 -18.94 -7.10
CA VAL A 229 -4.74 -17.66 -7.65
C VAL A 229 -3.29 -17.72 -8.11
N GLN A 230 -2.96 -16.93 -9.10
CA GLN A 230 -1.59 -16.71 -9.53
C GLN A 230 -1.21 -15.24 -9.41
N GLY A 231 -0.04 -14.98 -8.86
CA GLY A 231 0.50 -13.64 -8.76
C GLY A 231 1.48 -13.48 -7.60
N TYR A 232 2.19 -12.38 -7.63
CA TYR A 232 3.17 -12.04 -6.62
C TYR A 232 2.50 -11.53 -5.35
N ILE A 233 3.18 -11.74 -4.23
CA ILE A 233 2.83 -11.15 -2.93
C ILE A 233 4.00 -10.34 -2.39
N ASP A 234 3.70 -9.14 -1.90
CA ASP A 234 4.55 -8.38 -0.99
C ASP A 234 3.89 -8.37 0.40
N ALA A 235 4.47 -9.09 1.35
CA ALA A 235 3.87 -9.24 2.67
C ALA A 235 4.30 -8.17 3.67
N HIS A 236 5.08 -7.16 3.25
CA HIS A 236 5.61 -6.13 4.15
C HIS A 236 5.87 -4.80 3.46
N VAL A 237 4.93 -3.87 3.58
CA VAL A 237 4.98 -2.54 2.95
C VAL A 237 4.38 -1.47 3.86
N HIS A 238 4.85 -0.23 3.77
CA HIS A 238 4.39 0.90 4.58
C HIS A 238 3.83 2.04 3.72
N MET A 239 2.76 1.78 2.98
CA MET A 239 2.19 2.77 2.06
C MET A 239 1.72 4.04 2.76
N MET A 240 1.22 3.92 4.00
CA MET A 240 0.72 5.07 4.77
C MET A 240 1.78 5.74 5.65
N ALA A 241 3.07 5.41 5.49
CA ALA A 241 4.15 5.96 6.29
C ALA A 241 4.45 7.46 6.05
N PHE A 242 3.72 8.13 5.18
CA PHE A 242 3.75 9.60 5.12
C PHE A 242 3.15 10.25 6.38
N GLU A 243 2.38 9.49 7.18
CA GLU A 243 1.88 9.88 8.50
C GLU A 243 2.82 9.46 9.67
N PHE A 244 3.88 8.69 9.38
CA PHE A 244 4.85 8.16 10.34
C PHE A 244 5.68 9.25 11.02
N ILE A 245 6.09 9.03 12.26
CA ILE A 245 6.93 9.96 13.06
C ILE A 245 6.37 11.40 13.06
N GLY A 246 5.09 11.53 13.40
CA GLY A 246 4.41 12.82 13.45
C GLY A 246 4.03 13.39 12.08
N GLY A 247 4.18 12.64 10.99
CA GLY A 247 3.64 12.96 9.67
C GLY A 247 4.37 14.02 8.87
N ARG A 248 5.64 14.34 9.22
CA ARG A 248 6.43 15.36 8.51
C ARG A 248 7.86 14.93 8.16
N VAL A 249 8.20 13.68 8.46
CA VAL A 249 9.53 13.16 8.14
C VAL A 249 9.69 12.79 6.67
N ARG A 250 8.59 12.41 6.03
CA ARG A 250 8.59 11.96 4.64
C ARG A 250 8.16 13.06 3.70
N CYS A 251 8.92 13.23 2.63
CA CYS A 251 8.59 14.10 1.51
C CYS A 251 7.77 13.34 0.48
N GLY A 252 6.69 13.96 0.03
CA GLY A 252 5.72 13.34 -0.87
C GLY A 252 4.66 12.51 -0.12
N ARG A 253 3.70 12.01 -0.88
CA ARG A 253 2.56 11.22 -0.40
C ARG A 253 2.22 10.14 -1.40
N PRO A 254 1.65 9.01 -0.98
CA PRO A 254 1.23 7.94 -1.89
C PRO A 254 0.10 8.35 -2.83
N TRP A 255 -0.63 9.41 -2.52
CA TRP A 255 -1.71 9.98 -3.33
C TRP A 255 -2.12 11.37 -2.82
N HIS A 256 -2.82 12.12 -3.65
CA HIS A 256 -3.51 13.35 -3.29
C HIS A 256 -4.75 13.52 -4.17
N ALA A 257 -5.84 14.07 -3.62
CA ALA A 257 -7.07 14.30 -4.39
C ALA A 257 -6.83 15.11 -5.68
N TYR A 258 -5.88 16.04 -5.64
CA TYR A 258 -5.52 16.89 -6.78
C TYR A 258 -4.36 16.34 -7.63
N GLY A 259 -4.04 15.06 -7.51
CA GLY A 259 -3.08 14.35 -8.36
C GLY A 259 -1.61 14.58 -8.01
N VAL A 260 -0.75 14.18 -8.93
CA VAL A 260 0.71 14.13 -8.76
C VAL A 260 1.34 15.49 -8.43
N THR A 261 0.81 16.57 -8.96
CA THR A 261 1.29 17.94 -8.72
C THR A 261 1.13 18.43 -7.27
N HIS A 262 0.36 17.66 -6.46
CA HIS A 262 0.17 17.91 -5.02
C HIS A 262 0.72 16.75 -4.17
N ALA A 263 0.79 15.55 -4.72
CA ALA A 263 1.32 14.39 -4.02
C ALA A 263 2.84 14.36 -3.99
N LEU A 264 3.50 14.64 -5.11
CA LEU A 264 4.96 14.47 -5.29
C LEU A 264 5.63 15.82 -5.62
N VAL A 265 5.40 16.80 -4.76
CA VAL A 265 5.95 18.16 -4.89
C VAL A 265 7.32 18.29 -4.22
N ASP A 266 7.87 19.50 -4.25
CA ASP A 266 9.11 19.85 -3.55
C ASP A 266 8.99 19.64 -2.04
N CYS A 267 10.10 19.22 -1.42
CA CYS A 267 10.18 18.87 -0.02
C CYS A 267 10.41 20.10 0.87
N ALA A 268 9.36 20.83 1.19
CA ALA A 268 9.48 22.04 2.03
C ALA A 268 10.16 21.79 3.39
N ASP A 269 9.95 20.62 4.00
CA ASP A 269 10.55 20.26 5.30
C ASP A 269 12.03 19.88 5.18
N HIS A 270 12.53 19.59 3.99
CA HIS A 270 13.93 19.32 3.69
C HIS A 270 14.73 20.58 3.31
N GLU A 271 14.05 21.71 3.10
CA GLU A 271 14.71 22.97 2.71
C GLU A 271 15.47 23.64 3.90
N PRO A 272 16.51 24.46 3.65
CA PRO A 272 17.01 24.81 2.32
C PRO A 272 17.93 23.75 1.72
N GLY A 273 17.72 23.43 0.42
CA GLY A 273 18.62 22.62 -0.40
C GLY A 273 18.90 21.20 0.13
N GLY A 274 17.93 20.55 0.75
CA GLY A 274 18.05 19.22 1.33
C GLY A 274 18.76 19.16 2.70
N HIS A 275 19.26 20.28 3.22
CA HIS A 275 19.95 20.30 4.53
C HIS A 275 18.99 20.05 5.71
N GLY A 276 17.69 20.27 5.56
CA GLY A 276 16.66 19.94 6.56
C GLY A 276 16.44 18.43 6.73
N ALA A 277 16.85 17.62 5.77
CA ALA A 277 16.68 16.17 5.77
C ALA A 277 17.75 15.44 6.60
N VAL A 278 17.92 15.80 7.86
CA VAL A 278 18.93 15.19 8.74
C VAL A 278 18.75 13.68 8.86
N LEU A 279 17.50 13.22 8.98
CA LEU A 279 17.19 11.79 9.09
C LEU A 279 17.53 11.03 7.80
N GLU A 280 17.29 11.62 6.62
CA GLU A 280 17.74 11.07 5.34
C GLU A 280 19.23 10.78 5.34
N ALA A 281 20.04 11.76 5.73
CA ALA A 281 21.49 11.62 5.80
C ALA A 281 21.95 10.54 6.80
N VAL A 282 21.28 10.45 7.96
CA VAL A 282 21.57 9.43 8.97
C VAL A 282 21.27 8.02 8.43
N LEU A 283 20.09 7.83 7.86
CA LEU A 283 19.60 6.52 7.40
C LEU A 283 20.33 6.04 6.14
N SER A 284 20.55 6.92 5.17
CA SER A 284 21.24 6.58 3.92
C SER A 284 22.76 6.48 4.04
N GLY A 285 23.30 6.84 5.21
CA GLY A 285 24.75 6.92 5.47
C GLY A 285 25.43 8.03 4.68
N GLY A 286 24.69 9.07 4.35
CA GLY A 286 25.17 10.30 3.73
C GLY A 286 25.78 11.27 4.73
N ASN A 287 26.20 12.43 4.22
CA ASN A 287 26.73 13.51 5.02
C ASN A 287 25.63 14.57 5.28
N PRO A 288 25.18 14.80 6.51
CA PRO A 288 24.12 15.77 6.80
C PRO A 288 24.51 17.23 6.45
N VAL A 289 25.80 17.50 6.19
CA VAL A 289 26.28 18.82 5.74
C VAL A 289 26.17 18.99 4.24
N GLU A 290 26.04 17.88 3.50
CA GLU A 290 25.79 17.88 2.06
C GLU A 290 24.29 17.83 1.82
N GLY A 291 23.70 18.87 1.26
CA GLY A 291 22.32 18.89 0.85
C GLY A 291 22.08 18.05 -0.41
N HIS A 292 20.82 17.98 -0.82
CA HIS A 292 20.40 17.34 -2.07
C HIS A 292 19.28 18.14 -2.73
N PRO A 293 19.09 18.02 -4.04
CA PRO A 293 17.93 18.61 -4.71
C PRO A 293 16.62 18.05 -4.14
N THR A 294 15.69 18.92 -3.81
CA THR A 294 14.40 18.56 -3.20
C THR A 294 13.23 18.57 -4.19
N ASP A 295 13.50 18.92 -5.44
CA ASP A 295 12.51 19.00 -6.50
C ASP A 295 11.82 17.65 -6.75
N GLY A 296 10.49 17.71 -6.72
CA GLY A 296 9.62 16.60 -7.07
C GLY A 296 9.12 16.71 -8.51
N TRP A 297 7.80 16.54 -8.69
CA TRP A 297 7.16 16.64 -10.01
C TRP A 297 7.38 18.04 -10.65
N PRO A 298 7.70 18.11 -11.94
CA PRO A 298 7.93 16.98 -12.89
C PRO A 298 9.38 16.54 -13.00
N THR A 299 10.33 17.16 -12.33
CA THR A 299 11.76 17.06 -12.60
C THR A 299 12.42 15.83 -11.99
N PHE A 300 12.15 15.57 -10.69
CA PHE A 300 12.69 14.42 -9.95
C PHE A 300 14.22 14.25 -10.10
N SER A 301 15.01 15.32 -9.89
CA SER A 301 16.45 15.28 -10.13
C SER A 301 17.23 14.40 -9.12
N TYR A 302 16.69 14.18 -7.91
CA TYR A 302 17.34 13.37 -6.88
C TYR A 302 16.51 12.17 -6.45
N TRP A 303 15.23 12.34 -6.18
CA TRP A 303 14.32 11.31 -5.65
C TRP A 303 13.17 11.01 -6.65
N PRO A 304 12.44 9.86 -6.53
CA PRO A 304 12.75 8.71 -5.69
C PRO A 304 14.05 8.01 -6.09
N LYS A 305 14.65 7.29 -5.14
CA LYS A 305 15.91 6.58 -5.31
C LYS A 305 15.95 5.41 -4.33
N TYR A 306 16.53 4.27 -4.70
CA TYR A 306 16.51 3.05 -3.90
C TYR A 306 16.98 3.21 -2.45
N ASN A 307 17.80 4.21 -2.15
CA ASN A 307 18.33 4.52 -0.82
C ASN A 307 17.99 5.94 -0.33
N SER A 308 16.98 6.57 -0.88
CA SER A 308 16.46 7.88 -0.43
C SER A 308 15.25 7.64 0.47
N LEU A 309 15.50 7.45 1.77
CA LEU A 309 14.58 6.77 2.69
C LEU A 309 13.52 7.67 3.32
N THR A 310 13.67 9.00 3.22
CA THR A 310 12.68 9.96 3.70
C THR A 310 11.87 10.62 2.57
N HIS A 311 11.96 10.08 1.36
CA HIS A 311 11.16 10.48 0.22
C HIS A 311 10.16 9.39 -0.15
N GLU A 312 9.03 9.79 -0.72
CA GLU A 312 7.98 8.84 -1.15
C GLU A 312 8.49 7.92 -2.26
N GLN A 313 8.36 6.62 -2.06
CA GLN A 313 8.74 5.59 -3.02
C GLN A 313 7.54 4.76 -3.50
N LEU A 314 6.33 5.02 -2.97
CA LEU A 314 5.14 4.22 -3.23
C LEU A 314 3.93 5.10 -3.58
N TYR A 315 4.03 5.85 -4.69
CA TYR A 315 2.88 6.58 -5.25
C TYR A 315 1.90 5.59 -5.90
N TYR A 316 0.60 5.85 -5.82
CA TYR A 316 -0.43 4.87 -6.26
C TYR A 316 -0.28 4.44 -7.73
N LYS A 317 0.20 5.30 -8.63
CA LYS A 317 0.50 4.93 -10.03
C LYS A 317 1.71 4.02 -10.17
N TRP A 318 2.70 4.13 -9.29
CA TRP A 318 3.80 3.16 -9.23
C TRP A 318 3.30 1.81 -8.70
N LEU A 319 2.37 1.81 -7.74
CA LEU A 319 1.70 0.58 -7.29
C LEU A 319 0.83 -0.02 -8.40
N GLU A 320 0.11 0.81 -9.19
CA GLU A 320 -0.65 0.36 -10.36
C GLU A 320 0.26 -0.37 -11.36
N ARG A 321 1.48 0.14 -11.59
CA ARG A 321 2.46 -0.54 -12.45
C ARG A 321 2.85 -1.91 -11.90
N ALA A 322 3.11 -2.03 -10.61
CA ALA A 322 3.43 -3.31 -9.97
C ALA A 322 2.25 -4.29 -10.03
N TRP A 323 1.03 -3.83 -9.77
CA TRP A 323 -0.19 -4.62 -9.91
C TRP A 323 -0.39 -5.12 -11.36
N ARG A 324 -0.28 -4.27 -12.35
CA ARG A 324 -0.35 -4.66 -13.76
C ARG A 324 0.79 -5.60 -14.16
N GLY A 325 1.94 -5.51 -13.51
CA GLY A 325 3.09 -6.40 -13.62
C GLY A 325 2.96 -7.73 -12.90
N GLY A 326 1.84 -8.00 -12.20
CA GLY A 326 1.55 -9.30 -11.58
C GLY A 326 1.45 -9.33 -10.06
N LEU A 327 1.61 -8.20 -9.35
CA LEU A 327 1.32 -8.13 -7.92
C LEU A 327 -0.18 -8.38 -7.69
N ARG A 328 -0.54 -9.31 -6.81
CA ARG A 328 -1.93 -9.67 -6.52
C ARG A 328 -2.28 -9.56 -5.04
N MET A 329 -1.29 -9.67 -4.18
CA MET A 329 -1.46 -9.47 -2.75
C MET A 329 -0.41 -8.51 -2.19
N PHE A 330 -0.82 -7.77 -1.18
CA PHE A 330 -0.03 -6.69 -0.62
C PHE A 330 -0.44 -6.49 0.84
N THR A 331 0.50 -6.63 1.79
CA THR A 331 0.23 -6.35 3.19
C THR A 331 0.78 -4.99 3.56
N ASN A 332 -0.13 -4.05 3.83
CA ASN A 332 0.23 -2.72 4.33
C ASN A 332 0.34 -2.75 5.85
N LEU A 333 1.55 -2.67 6.38
CA LEU A 333 1.81 -2.57 7.81
C LEU A 333 1.69 -1.10 8.25
N LEU A 334 0.81 -0.88 9.22
CA LEU A 334 0.61 0.40 9.88
C LEU A 334 1.75 0.59 10.87
N VAL A 335 2.56 1.64 10.68
CA VAL A 335 3.85 1.80 11.35
C VAL A 335 3.94 3.15 12.06
N ASP A 336 4.43 3.15 13.29
CA ASP A 336 4.87 4.38 13.97
C ASP A 336 5.97 4.08 14.97
N ASN A 337 6.66 5.14 15.46
CA ASN A 337 7.73 5.01 16.44
C ASN A 337 7.73 6.20 17.38
N HIS A 338 7.29 5.97 18.61
CA HIS A 338 7.16 6.98 19.64
C HIS A 338 8.48 7.70 19.96
N ALA A 339 9.59 6.97 20.12
CA ALA A 339 10.89 7.56 20.47
C ALA A 339 11.38 8.50 19.37
N LEU A 340 11.38 8.06 18.12
CA LEU A 340 11.80 8.89 16.98
C LEU A 340 10.86 10.09 16.80
N CYS A 341 9.56 9.90 16.89
CA CYS A 341 8.57 10.97 16.84
C CYS A 341 8.81 11.99 17.97
N SER A 342 9.10 11.54 19.18
CA SER A 342 9.32 12.43 20.31
C SER A 342 10.50 13.39 20.13
N ILE A 343 11.58 12.95 19.48
CA ILE A 343 12.77 13.76 19.20
C ILE A 343 12.72 14.51 17.88
N TYR A 344 11.89 14.07 16.91
CA TYR A 344 11.78 14.75 15.62
C TYR A 344 11.08 16.11 15.78
N PRO A 345 11.67 17.21 15.27
CA PRO A 345 11.20 18.56 15.59
C PRO A 345 9.87 18.93 14.92
N LEU A 346 9.59 18.37 13.73
CA LEU A 346 8.44 18.73 12.90
C LEU A 346 7.33 17.69 13.06
N LYS A 347 6.16 18.09 13.52
CA LYS A 347 5.03 17.20 13.80
C LYS A 347 3.71 17.87 13.42
N ARG A 348 2.79 17.07 12.88
CA ARG A 348 1.36 17.42 12.73
C ARG A 348 0.45 16.40 13.42
N ASN A 349 0.98 15.19 13.71
CA ASN A 349 0.25 14.07 14.29
C ASN A 349 0.73 13.76 15.71
N SER A 350 -0.08 12.99 16.45
CA SER A 350 0.30 12.39 17.72
C SER A 350 1.53 11.50 17.59
N CYS A 351 2.36 11.44 18.63
CA CYS A 351 3.44 10.46 18.73
C CYS A 351 3.01 9.16 19.44
N ASN A 352 1.74 9.01 19.83
CA ASN A 352 1.27 7.71 20.28
C ASN A 352 1.14 6.77 19.06
N GLU A 353 1.82 5.62 19.11
CA GLU A 353 1.89 4.68 17.98
C GLU A 353 0.51 4.15 17.58
N MET A 354 -0.38 3.92 18.56
CA MET A 354 -1.74 3.45 18.26
C MET A 354 -2.64 4.54 17.66
N ASP A 355 -2.39 5.83 17.94
CA ASP A 355 -3.04 6.93 17.22
C ASP A 355 -2.55 6.97 15.76
N GLY A 356 -1.24 6.74 15.52
CA GLY A 356 -0.66 6.58 14.20
C GLY A 356 -1.30 5.42 13.42
N VAL A 357 -1.49 4.28 14.07
CA VAL A 357 -2.19 3.10 13.50
C VAL A 357 -3.61 3.45 13.06
N ARG A 358 -4.41 4.11 13.92
CA ARG A 358 -5.79 4.53 13.60
C ARG A 358 -5.83 5.51 12.42
N LEU A 359 -4.91 6.49 12.41
CA LEU A 359 -4.81 7.47 11.33
C LEU A 359 -4.47 6.80 10.00
N GLN A 360 -3.46 5.95 9.96
CA GLN A 360 -3.04 5.26 8.75
C GLN A 360 -4.10 4.28 8.24
N ALA A 361 -4.81 3.60 9.13
CA ALA A 361 -5.97 2.78 8.75
C ALA A 361 -7.06 3.62 8.07
N LYS A 362 -7.35 4.82 8.57
CA LYS A 362 -8.26 5.76 7.90
C LYS A 362 -7.74 6.16 6.52
N ARG A 363 -6.45 6.52 6.41
CA ARG A 363 -5.84 7.00 5.16
C ARG A 363 -5.85 5.97 4.04
N ILE A 364 -5.66 4.69 4.35
CA ILE A 364 -5.68 3.65 3.31
C ILE A 364 -7.09 3.40 2.75
N HIS A 365 -8.13 3.55 3.56
CA HIS A 365 -9.52 3.53 3.09
C HIS A 365 -9.86 4.77 2.23
N GLU A 366 -9.28 5.94 2.55
CA GLU A 366 -9.39 7.12 1.70
C GLU A 366 -8.73 6.90 0.34
N LEU A 367 -7.58 6.22 0.29
CA LEU A 367 -6.93 5.84 -0.97
C LEU A 367 -7.78 4.86 -1.78
N GLU A 368 -8.34 3.81 -1.15
CA GLU A 368 -9.24 2.87 -1.82
C GLU A 368 -10.40 3.62 -2.50
N ARG A 369 -11.04 4.52 -1.76
CA ARG A 369 -12.13 5.37 -2.26
C ARG A 369 -11.68 6.30 -3.39
N TYR A 370 -10.46 6.86 -3.32
CA TYR A 370 -9.89 7.68 -4.39
C TYR A 370 -9.67 6.86 -5.67
N ILE A 371 -9.15 5.63 -5.55
CA ILE A 371 -8.96 4.73 -6.69
C ILE A 371 -10.30 4.30 -7.27
N ASP A 372 -11.31 4.08 -6.45
CA ASP A 372 -12.69 3.85 -6.89
C ASP A 372 -13.22 5.03 -7.73
N ALA A 373 -13.02 6.25 -7.24
CA ALA A 373 -13.42 7.45 -7.95
C ALA A 373 -12.73 7.59 -9.32
N GLN A 374 -11.43 7.27 -9.39
CA GLN A 374 -10.67 7.26 -10.65
C GLN A 374 -11.13 6.16 -11.62
N SER A 375 -11.76 5.11 -11.11
CA SER A 375 -12.13 3.90 -11.87
C SER A 375 -13.61 3.88 -12.28
N GLY A 376 -14.38 4.93 -11.96
CA GLY A 376 -15.77 5.07 -12.40
C GLY A 376 -16.82 4.70 -11.37
N GLY A 377 -16.46 4.51 -10.09
CA GLY A 377 -17.45 4.36 -9.02
C GLY A 377 -17.06 3.43 -7.86
N PRO A 378 -17.94 3.33 -6.86
CA PRO A 378 -17.70 2.48 -5.69
C PRO A 378 -17.51 1.01 -6.09
N GLY A 379 -16.39 0.41 -5.67
CA GLY A 379 -16.05 -0.98 -5.96
C GLY A 379 -15.41 -1.23 -7.34
N GLU A 380 -15.34 -0.22 -8.21
CA GLU A 380 -14.78 -0.36 -9.56
C GLU A 380 -13.25 -0.32 -9.57
N GLY A 381 -12.64 0.21 -8.51
CA GLY A 381 -11.19 0.30 -8.38
C GLY A 381 -10.49 -1.04 -8.31
N TRP A 382 -9.23 -1.03 -8.72
CA TRP A 382 -8.36 -2.21 -8.72
C TRP A 382 -7.70 -2.50 -7.36
N PHE A 383 -7.77 -1.58 -6.40
CA PHE A 383 -7.18 -1.68 -5.05
C PHE A 383 -8.30 -2.02 -4.06
N ARG A 384 -8.26 -3.19 -3.41
CA ARG A 384 -9.32 -3.66 -2.52
C ARG A 384 -8.78 -4.07 -1.17
N ILE A 385 -9.19 -3.39 -0.11
CA ILE A 385 -8.89 -3.80 1.26
C ILE A 385 -9.76 -5.01 1.60
N VAL A 386 -9.11 -6.09 2.07
CA VAL A 386 -9.75 -7.36 2.36
C VAL A 386 -9.52 -7.77 3.81
N THR A 387 -10.52 -8.43 4.40
CA THR A 387 -10.49 -8.83 5.82
C THR A 387 -10.63 -10.34 6.04
N ASP A 388 -10.76 -11.10 4.96
CA ASP A 388 -10.76 -12.56 4.98
C ASP A 388 -10.18 -13.13 3.67
N PRO A 389 -9.67 -14.38 3.68
CA PRO A 389 -8.98 -14.96 2.53
C PRO A 389 -9.90 -15.22 1.34
N PHE A 390 -11.19 -15.41 1.57
CA PHE A 390 -12.13 -15.73 0.49
C PHE A 390 -12.48 -14.47 -0.29
N GLN A 391 -12.68 -13.35 0.42
CA GLN A 391 -12.78 -12.04 -0.21
C GLN A 391 -11.51 -11.70 -1.00
N ALA A 392 -10.33 -12.00 -0.44
CA ALA A 392 -9.05 -11.79 -1.13
C ALA A 392 -8.95 -12.61 -2.41
N ARG A 393 -9.37 -13.89 -2.37
CA ARG A 393 -9.38 -14.78 -3.53
C ARG A 393 -10.32 -14.27 -4.62
N SER A 394 -11.54 -13.84 -4.26
CA SER A 394 -12.49 -13.26 -5.21
C SER A 394 -11.92 -12.01 -5.89
N VAL A 395 -11.35 -11.10 -5.09
CA VAL A 395 -10.71 -9.87 -5.60
C VAL A 395 -9.59 -10.18 -6.60
N ILE A 396 -8.73 -11.18 -6.29
CA ILE A 396 -7.63 -11.56 -7.19
C ILE A 396 -8.16 -12.23 -8.47
N ASN A 397 -9.18 -13.07 -8.37
CA ASN A 397 -9.80 -13.71 -9.52
C ASN A 397 -10.50 -12.70 -10.46
N GLU A 398 -10.96 -11.57 -9.92
CA GLU A 398 -11.41 -10.42 -10.72
C GLU A 398 -10.24 -9.65 -11.38
N GLY A 399 -9.00 -10.05 -11.15
CA GLY A 399 -7.80 -9.37 -11.64
C GLY A 399 -7.38 -8.14 -10.83
N LYS A 400 -7.99 -7.91 -9.67
CA LYS A 400 -7.70 -6.77 -8.77
C LYS A 400 -6.59 -7.11 -7.76
N LEU A 401 -6.14 -6.12 -7.02
CA LEU A 401 -5.13 -6.22 -5.95
C LEU A 401 -5.83 -6.37 -4.59
N ALA A 402 -5.59 -7.48 -3.90
CA ALA A 402 -6.04 -7.69 -2.53
C ALA A 402 -5.04 -7.06 -1.54
N VAL A 403 -5.53 -6.19 -0.66
CA VAL A 403 -4.74 -5.44 0.31
C VAL A 403 -5.12 -5.85 1.72
N ILE A 404 -4.14 -6.34 2.47
CA ILE A 404 -4.28 -6.76 3.86
C ILE A 404 -3.72 -5.65 4.76
N LEU A 405 -4.35 -5.37 5.87
CA LEU A 405 -3.81 -4.46 6.89
C LEU A 405 -3.06 -5.26 7.96
N GLY A 406 -1.85 -4.79 8.27
CA GLY A 406 -1.04 -5.30 9.37
C GLY A 406 -0.58 -4.19 10.32
N ILE A 407 0.11 -4.55 11.39
CA ILE A 407 0.71 -3.61 12.35
C ILE A 407 2.16 -3.99 12.60
N GLU A 408 3.04 -2.99 12.50
CA GLU A 408 4.44 -3.03 12.90
C GLU A 408 4.79 -1.79 13.72
N VAL A 409 4.67 -1.87 15.05
CA VAL A 409 5.04 -0.79 15.96
C VAL A 409 5.82 -1.32 17.17
N SER A 410 6.61 -0.47 17.81
CA SER A 410 7.42 -0.88 18.95
C SER A 410 6.60 -1.08 20.23
N ILE A 411 5.55 -0.27 20.41
CA ILE A 411 4.67 -0.29 21.61
C ILE A 411 3.26 -0.72 21.18
N VAL A 412 3.18 -1.88 20.58
CA VAL A 412 1.92 -2.43 20.07
C VAL A 412 0.87 -2.52 21.19
N LEU A 413 -0.36 -2.11 20.87
CA LEU A 413 -1.50 -2.05 21.81
C LEU A 413 -1.18 -1.24 23.09
N ASP A 414 -0.34 -0.19 23.01
CA ASP A 414 0.20 0.59 24.14
C ASP A 414 0.83 -0.28 25.25
N CYS A 415 1.29 -1.46 24.93
CA CYS A 415 1.90 -2.42 25.84
C CYS A 415 3.38 -2.14 26.07
N GLY A 416 3.72 -0.90 26.38
CA GLY A 416 5.08 -0.51 26.77
C GLY A 416 5.53 -1.14 28.09
N VAL A 417 6.84 -1.04 28.35
CA VAL A 417 7.47 -1.45 29.61
C VAL A 417 8.37 -0.33 30.12
N THR A 418 8.41 -0.09 31.44
CA THR A 418 9.36 0.86 32.03
C THR A 418 9.97 0.22 33.26
N LEU A 419 11.29 0.11 33.30
CA LEU A 419 12.05 -0.54 34.38
C LEU A 419 11.48 -1.93 34.72
N ASP A 420 11.22 -2.73 33.68
CA ASP A 420 10.62 -4.06 33.74
C ASP A 420 9.16 -4.13 34.26
N ILE A 421 8.47 -2.99 34.42
CA ILE A 421 7.06 -2.92 34.84
C ILE A 421 6.19 -2.77 33.58
N PRO A 422 5.30 -3.75 33.24
CA PRO A 422 4.37 -3.65 32.14
C PRO A 422 3.38 -2.48 32.31
N LYS A 423 3.06 -1.80 31.20
CA LYS A 423 2.04 -0.73 31.16
C LYS A 423 0.66 -1.22 30.71
N CYS A 424 0.50 -2.50 30.46
CA CYS A 424 -0.78 -3.10 30.06
C CYS A 424 -1.09 -4.36 30.88
N THR A 425 -2.33 -4.82 30.75
CA THR A 425 -2.86 -6.05 31.34
C THR A 425 -3.46 -6.93 30.25
N GLU A 426 -3.71 -8.21 30.51
CA GLU A 426 -4.40 -9.13 29.59
C GLU A 426 -5.73 -8.57 29.10
N ALA A 427 -6.56 -8.03 29.99
CA ALA A 427 -7.85 -7.45 29.63
C ALA A 427 -7.73 -6.25 28.66
N GLN A 428 -6.70 -5.41 28.83
CA GLN A 428 -6.43 -4.31 27.92
C GLN A 428 -5.89 -4.79 26.56
N ILE A 429 -5.11 -5.87 26.55
CA ILE A 429 -4.68 -6.52 25.31
C ILE A 429 -5.91 -7.03 24.55
N ASP A 430 -6.83 -7.71 25.24
CA ASP A 430 -8.05 -8.25 24.63
C ASP A 430 -8.91 -7.15 24.01
N GLU A 431 -9.15 -6.05 24.74
CA GLU A 431 -9.95 -4.90 24.30
C GLU A 431 -9.32 -4.24 23.04
N ARG A 432 -8.02 -3.98 23.09
CA ARG A 432 -7.31 -3.30 21.99
C ARG A 432 -7.09 -4.20 20.78
N LEU A 433 -6.95 -5.50 21.00
CA LEU A 433 -6.91 -6.47 19.91
C LEU A 433 -8.27 -6.56 19.20
N ASP A 434 -9.39 -6.43 19.94
CA ASP A 434 -10.73 -6.29 19.36
C ASP A 434 -10.86 -5.02 18.53
N GLU A 435 -10.32 -3.90 19.02
CA GLU A 435 -10.28 -2.63 18.29
C GLU A 435 -9.55 -2.75 16.96
N VAL A 436 -8.29 -3.21 16.96
CA VAL A 436 -7.48 -3.28 15.72
C VAL A 436 -8.03 -4.31 14.74
N TYR A 437 -8.62 -5.41 15.24
CA TYR A 437 -9.35 -6.36 14.41
C TYR A 437 -10.55 -5.69 13.72
N GLY A 438 -11.25 -4.81 14.44
CA GLY A 438 -12.35 -3.98 13.91
C GLY A 438 -11.91 -2.97 12.87
N LEU A 439 -10.66 -2.48 12.94
CA LEU A 439 -10.03 -1.62 11.90
C LEU A 439 -9.65 -2.40 10.63
N GLY A 440 -9.78 -3.73 10.61
CA GLY A 440 -9.44 -4.57 9.47
C GLY A 440 -8.05 -5.22 9.54
N VAL A 441 -7.31 -5.07 10.64
CA VAL A 441 -5.98 -5.67 10.80
C VAL A 441 -6.06 -7.19 10.85
N ARG A 442 -5.20 -7.87 10.06
CA ARG A 442 -5.17 -9.34 9.96
C ARG A 442 -3.76 -9.95 10.08
N GLN A 443 -2.71 -9.13 10.10
CA GLN A 443 -1.33 -9.56 10.35
C GLN A 443 -0.70 -8.64 11.41
N MET A 444 0.07 -9.18 12.36
CA MET A 444 0.69 -8.36 13.40
C MET A 444 2.03 -8.90 13.85
N GLU A 445 2.98 -7.97 14.04
CA GLU A 445 4.17 -8.15 14.84
C GLU A 445 3.91 -7.79 16.32
N LEU A 446 4.71 -8.33 17.24
CA LEU A 446 4.59 -8.03 18.66
C LEU A 446 5.52 -6.90 19.11
N VAL A 447 6.52 -6.60 18.34
CA VAL A 447 7.57 -5.63 18.65
C VAL A 447 8.27 -5.21 17.36
N ASN A 448 8.78 -3.98 17.29
CA ASN A 448 9.63 -3.56 16.16
C ASN A 448 11.05 -3.20 16.65
N LYS A 449 11.28 -2.02 17.21
CA LYS A 449 12.64 -1.52 17.49
C LYS A 449 13.02 -1.48 18.98
N PHE A 450 12.08 -1.60 19.89
CA PHE A 450 12.32 -1.50 21.35
C PHE A 450 11.66 -2.63 22.10
N ASP A 451 12.32 -3.10 23.18
CA ASP A 451 11.70 -4.01 24.14
C ASP A 451 10.38 -3.43 24.64
N ASN A 452 9.35 -4.27 24.72
CA ASN A 452 8.05 -3.88 25.26
C ASN A 452 7.55 -4.86 26.33
N ALA A 453 6.30 -4.73 26.76
CA ALA A 453 5.73 -5.62 27.76
C ALA A 453 5.47 -7.05 27.24
N LEU A 454 5.47 -7.27 25.93
CA LEU A 454 5.14 -8.55 25.29
C LEU A 454 6.41 -9.34 24.95
N SER A 455 7.43 -8.67 24.41
CA SER A 455 8.60 -9.31 23.81
C SER A 455 9.87 -8.49 23.99
N GLY A 456 11.01 -9.18 24.00
CA GLY A 456 12.30 -8.57 23.70
C GLY A 456 12.49 -8.41 22.19
N VAL A 457 13.31 -7.47 21.77
CA VAL A 457 13.62 -7.12 20.38
C VAL A 457 14.97 -7.71 19.95
N THR A 458 15.12 -8.03 18.65
CA THR A 458 16.40 -8.53 18.10
C THR A 458 17.49 -7.46 18.00
N GLY A 459 17.15 -6.16 18.10
CA GLY A 459 18.09 -5.06 17.95
C GLY A 459 18.53 -4.82 16.49
N ASP A 460 19.47 -3.89 16.33
CA ASP A 460 20.06 -3.52 15.02
C ASP A 460 21.59 -3.47 15.12
N GLY A 461 22.27 -3.60 14.00
CA GLY A 461 23.74 -3.50 13.92
C GLY A 461 24.24 -2.07 13.64
N GLY A 462 25.53 -1.86 13.86
CA GLY A 462 26.24 -0.62 13.49
C GLY A 462 25.65 0.67 14.09
N SER A 463 25.66 1.74 13.31
CA SER A 463 25.15 3.06 13.72
C SER A 463 23.63 3.07 13.96
N THR A 464 22.88 2.32 13.17
CA THR A 464 21.42 2.14 13.38
C THR A 464 21.17 1.51 14.75
N GLY A 465 21.95 0.48 15.12
CA GLY A 465 21.86 -0.16 16.42
C GLY A 465 22.14 0.79 17.59
N VAL A 466 23.05 1.74 17.45
CA VAL A 466 23.28 2.78 18.48
C VAL A 466 22.03 3.65 18.66
N VAL A 467 21.43 4.12 17.58
CA VAL A 467 20.23 4.97 17.60
C VAL A 467 19.04 4.21 18.20
N THR A 468 18.81 2.99 17.74
CA THR A 468 17.69 2.17 18.23
C THR A 468 17.87 1.77 19.70
N ASN A 469 19.09 1.47 20.14
CA ASN A 469 19.33 1.17 21.57
C ASN A 469 19.17 2.42 22.45
N PHE A 470 19.51 3.62 21.94
CA PHE A 470 19.17 4.86 22.62
C PHE A 470 17.65 5.08 22.72
N GLY A 471 16.94 4.78 21.62
CA GLY A 471 15.47 4.77 21.63
C GLY A 471 14.91 3.77 22.67
N ASN A 472 15.46 2.57 22.73
CA ASN A 472 15.09 1.59 23.77
C ASN A 472 15.30 2.15 25.19
N PHE A 473 16.40 2.84 25.43
CA PHE A 473 16.65 3.47 26.73
C PHE A 473 15.61 4.56 27.06
N THR A 474 15.23 5.39 26.10
CA THR A 474 14.23 6.43 26.32
C THR A 474 12.84 5.87 26.59
N GLU A 475 12.46 4.75 25.92
CA GLU A 475 11.17 4.10 26.08
C GLU A 475 11.06 3.28 27.38
N THR A 476 12.10 2.48 27.65
CA THR A 476 12.05 1.48 28.72
C THR A 476 12.75 1.89 30.01
N GLY A 477 13.58 2.94 29.97
CA GLY A 477 14.47 3.32 31.06
C GLY A 477 15.70 2.41 31.20
N SER A 478 15.94 1.50 30.24
CA SER A 478 17.09 0.59 30.23
C SER A 478 17.64 0.39 28.83
N TRP A 479 18.96 0.23 28.71
CA TRP A 479 19.57 -0.23 27.48
C TRP A 479 19.18 -1.68 27.20
N LEU A 480 19.23 -2.12 25.93
CA LEU A 480 19.09 -3.52 25.58
C LEU A 480 20.08 -4.35 26.40
N LYS A 481 19.61 -5.43 26.99
CA LYS A 481 20.42 -6.32 27.83
C LYS A 481 20.87 -7.53 27.00
N MET A 482 21.98 -7.39 26.25
CA MET A 482 22.54 -8.46 25.45
C MET A 482 23.59 -9.26 26.22
N GLU A 483 23.57 -10.57 26.07
CA GLU A 483 24.59 -11.50 26.56
C GLU A 483 25.06 -12.43 25.45
N THR A 484 26.16 -13.15 25.64
CA THR A 484 26.55 -14.19 24.70
C THR A 484 25.49 -15.31 24.71
N CYS A 485 25.00 -15.70 23.56
CA CYS A 485 24.01 -16.77 23.43
C CYS A 485 24.54 -18.07 24.06
N ALA A 486 23.66 -18.79 24.75
CA ALA A 486 24.04 -20.08 25.36
C ALA A 486 24.22 -21.13 24.25
N PRO A 487 25.13 -22.15 24.44
CA PRO A 487 25.35 -23.15 23.41
C PRO A 487 24.09 -23.92 23.00
N GLU A 488 23.11 -24.04 23.87
CA GLU A 488 21.80 -24.68 23.61
C GLU A 488 20.89 -23.85 22.69
N GLU A 489 21.16 -22.56 22.49
CA GLU A 489 20.44 -21.69 21.57
C GLU A 489 20.87 -21.90 20.10
N GLY A 490 21.96 -22.65 19.89
CA GLY A 490 22.43 -23.06 18.57
C GLY A 490 22.85 -21.85 17.72
N GLU A 491 22.27 -21.72 16.52
CA GLU A 491 22.54 -20.64 15.57
C GLU A 491 21.61 -19.43 15.78
N ALA A 492 20.67 -19.48 16.73
CA ALA A 492 19.76 -18.38 17.02
C ALA A 492 20.51 -17.22 17.66
N GLN A 493 20.35 -16.02 17.11
CA GLN A 493 21.07 -14.83 17.58
C GLN A 493 20.30 -13.54 17.30
N ASP A 494 20.70 -12.50 18.02
CA ASP A 494 20.21 -11.13 17.90
C ASP A 494 21.30 -10.20 17.36
N ASN A 495 20.87 -9.05 16.82
CA ASN A 495 21.77 -8.01 16.35
C ASN A 495 22.22 -7.09 17.50
N THR A 496 23.42 -6.54 17.39
CA THR A 496 23.93 -5.54 18.36
C THR A 496 24.67 -4.40 17.67
N GLN A 497 24.61 -3.25 18.29
CA GLN A 497 25.18 -2.01 17.76
C GLN A 497 26.72 -2.02 17.73
N MET A 498 27.35 -2.54 18.77
CA MET A 498 28.81 -2.57 18.92
C MET A 498 29.25 -3.83 19.67
N ASN A 499 30.28 -4.46 19.18
CA ASN A 499 30.92 -5.62 19.79
C ASN A 499 32.25 -5.21 20.44
N LEU A 500 32.61 -5.88 21.51
CA LEU A 500 34.00 -5.91 21.96
C LEU A 500 34.81 -6.76 20.97
N HIS A 501 35.98 -6.30 20.54
CA HIS A 501 36.91 -7.12 19.76
C HIS A 501 37.31 -8.35 20.57
N ASP A 502 37.30 -9.52 19.94
CA ASP A 502 37.57 -10.82 20.58
C ASP A 502 38.95 -10.89 21.27
N ASP A 503 39.96 -10.13 20.77
CA ASP A 503 41.34 -10.25 21.20
C ASP A 503 41.83 -9.19 22.21
N ALA A 504 41.08 -8.12 22.50
CA ALA A 504 41.62 -6.97 23.23
C ALA A 504 40.69 -6.32 24.27
N GLY A 505 39.42 -6.70 24.38
CA GLY A 505 38.45 -6.03 25.26
C GLY A 505 38.27 -4.53 24.95
N THR A 506 38.69 -4.11 23.76
CA THR A 506 38.52 -2.74 23.25
C THR A 506 37.33 -2.67 22.33
N PRO A 507 36.49 -1.63 22.43
CA PRO A 507 35.39 -1.41 21.48
C PRO A 507 35.94 -1.28 20.08
N GLU A 508 35.24 -1.86 19.10
CA GLU A 508 35.49 -1.60 17.70
C GLU A 508 35.38 -0.10 17.43
N ALA A 509 36.38 0.46 16.76
CA ALA A 509 36.40 1.89 16.48
C ALA A 509 35.24 2.26 15.57
N ILE A 510 34.40 3.19 15.98
CA ILE A 510 33.34 3.77 15.15
C ILE A 510 34.01 4.55 14.02
N THR A 511 33.91 4.05 12.79
CA THR A 511 34.54 4.62 11.61
C THR A 511 33.54 4.81 10.47
N GLY A 512 33.75 5.83 9.64
CA GLY A 512 32.91 6.07 8.47
C GLY A 512 31.45 6.42 8.81
N ARG A 513 30.50 5.59 8.42
CA ARG A 513 29.07 5.76 8.74
C ARG A 513 28.81 5.93 10.23
N ASP A 514 29.56 5.21 11.02
CA ASP A 514 29.42 5.25 12.47
C ASP A 514 29.97 6.54 13.07
N GLY A 515 30.76 7.31 12.32
CA GLY A 515 31.29 8.62 12.75
C GLY A 515 30.21 9.63 13.08
N LEU A 516 29.06 9.58 12.44
CA LEU A 516 27.92 10.44 12.75
C LEU A 516 27.28 10.04 14.09
N ALA A 517 27.06 8.74 14.31
CA ALA A 517 26.54 8.24 15.58
C ALA A 517 27.50 8.58 16.74
N ALA A 518 28.83 8.44 16.52
CA ALA A 518 29.84 8.87 17.47
C ALA A 518 29.76 10.38 17.77
N GLY A 519 29.63 11.20 16.73
CA GLY A 519 29.49 12.66 16.87
C GLY A 519 28.23 13.07 17.66
N ILE A 520 27.08 12.39 17.39
CA ILE A 520 25.84 12.63 18.14
C ILE A 520 26.02 12.22 19.63
N LEU A 521 26.60 11.06 19.88
CA LEU A 521 26.85 10.59 21.23
C LEU A 521 27.83 11.51 22.01
N GLU A 522 28.87 12.00 21.33
CA GLU A 522 29.82 12.95 21.90
C GLU A 522 29.14 14.30 22.17
N ALA A 523 28.40 14.85 21.22
CA ALA A 523 27.69 16.10 21.35
C ALA A 523 26.61 16.09 22.45
N THR A 524 25.98 14.93 22.66
CA THR A 524 24.97 14.73 23.72
C THR A 524 25.58 14.35 25.06
N GLY A 525 26.89 14.12 25.13
CA GLY A 525 27.58 13.64 26.34
C GLY A 525 27.30 12.18 26.71
N LEU A 526 26.69 11.42 25.81
CA LEU A 526 26.26 10.02 26.02
C LEU A 526 27.33 8.99 25.62
N SER A 527 28.45 9.43 25.01
CA SER A 527 29.51 8.51 24.53
C SER A 527 30.13 7.61 25.61
N GLY A 528 30.05 8.02 26.90
CA GLY A 528 30.49 7.19 28.02
C GLY A 528 29.41 6.33 28.67
N VAL A 529 28.20 6.33 28.15
CA VAL A 529 27.01 5.67 28.74
C VAL A 529 26.47 4.54 27.86
N VAL A 530 26.89 4.47 26.61
CA VAL A 530 26.47 3.39 25.68
C VAL A 530 27.06 2.05 26.13
N PRO A 531 26.25 1.00 26.31
CA PRO A 531 26.73 -0.27 26.79
C PRO A 531 27.64 -0.94 25.74
N LEU A 532 28.68 -1.60 26.24
CA LEU A 532 29.52 -2.50 25.47
C LEU A 532 29.09 -3.94 25.80
N TYR A 533 28.82 -4.71 24.75
CA TYR A 533 28.39 -6.08 24.90
C TYR A 533 29.58 -7.05 24.83
N PRO A 534 29.47 -8.26 25.43
CA PRO A 534 30.49 -9.30 25.28
C PRO A 534 30.65 -9.67 23.80
N ALA A 535 31.66 -10.49 23.46
CA ALA A 535 31.79 -11.05 22.13
C ALA A 535 30.54 -11.88 21.76
N GLY A 536 30.11 -11.79 20.48
CA GLY A 536 28.95 -12.55 19.98
C GLY A 536 29.15 -14.04 19.83
N PRO A 537 28.13 -14.81 19.48
CA PRO A 537 26.77 -14.35 19.11
C PRO A 537 26.00 -13.76 20.30
N HIS A 538 25.14 -12.81 20.06
CA HIS A 538 24.38 -12.11 21.10
C HIS A 538 22.94 -12.56 21.19
N CYS A 539 22.42 -12.64 22.41
CA CYS A 539 21.02 -12.89 22.70
C CYS A 539 20.49 -11.85 23.70
N ASN A 540 19.36 -11.21 23.36
CA ASN A 540 18.64 -10.35 24.27
C ASN A 540 18.15 -11.18 25.48
N VAL A 541 18.43 -10.71 26.70
CA VAL A 541 17.99 -11.36 27.94
C VAL A 541 16.46 -11.39 28.03
N ARG A 542 15.79 -10.38 27.43
CA ARG A 542 14.33 -10.34 27.39
C ARG A 542 13.80 -11.31 26.33
N ALA A 543 13.08 -12.30 26.82
CA ALA A 543 12.38 -13.30 26.02
C ALA A 543 10.90 -12.92 25.84
N LEU A 544 10.04 -13.86 25.44
CA LEU A 544 8.60 -13.71 25.38
C LEU A 544 8.04 -13.62 26.82
N SER A 545 7.24 -12.60 27.09
CA SER A 545 6.60 -12.44 28.38
C SER A 545 5.29 -13.28 28.47
N PRO A 546 4.75 -13.49 29.70
CA PRO A 546 3.40 -14.06 29.83
C PRO A 546 2.32 -13.27 29.07
N LEU A 547 2.42 -11.92 29.04
CA LEU A 547 1.50 -11.06 28.26
C LEU A 547 1.67 -11.28 26.75
N GLY A 548 2.91 -11.46 26.26
CA GLY A 548 3.17 -11.80 24.87
C GLY A 548 2.60 -13.17 24.49
N ALA A 549 2.79 -14.18 25.37
CA ALA A 549 2.19 -15.50 25.17
C ALA A 549 0.66 -15.44 25.18
N HIS A 550 0.05 -14.62 26.05
CA HIS A 550 -1.40 -14.37 26.03
C HIS A 550 -1.81 -13.74 24.70
N MET A 551 -1.14 -12.68 24.26
CA MET A 551 -1.45 -12.02 23.00
C MET A 551 -1.39 -12.98 21.79
N ILE A 552 -0.36 -13.79 21.67
CA ILE A 552 -0.25 -14.79 20.58
C ILE A 552 -1.45 -15.73 20.57
N ARG A 553 -1.86 -16.27 21.74
CA ARG A 553 -3.04 -17.12 21.82
C ARG A 553 -4.33 -16.40 21.45
N ARG A 554 -4.45 -15.12 21.81
CA ARG A 554 -5.61 -14.31 21.39
C ARG A 554 -5.61 -14.03 19.90
N MET A 555 -4.43 -13.79 19.28
CA MET A 555 -4.30 -13.68 17.82
C MET A 555 -4.74 -14.98 17.13
N ILE A 556 -4.28 -16.12 17.60
CA ILE A 556 -4.69 -17.44 17.08
C ILE A 556 -6.22 -17.60 17.16
N GLN A 557 -6.83 -17.29 18.30
CA GLN A 557 -8.28 -17.39 18.50
C GLN A 557 -9.08 -16.47 17.57
N LYS A 558 -8.51 -15.32 17.19
CA LYS A 558 -9.14 -14.35 16.28
C LYS A 558 -8.84 -14.58 14.79
N GLY A 559 -7.96 -15.53 14.48
CA GLY A 559 -7.51 -15.74 13.12
C GLY A 559 -6.63 -14.60 12.58
N ILE A 560 -5.89 -13.92 13.46
CA ILE A 560 -4.88 -12.93 13.08
C ILE A 560 -3.56 -13.65 12.81
N ILE A 561 -2.95 -13.37 11.68
CA ILE A 561 -1.66 -13.94 11.28
C ILE A 561 -0.55 -13.34 12.16
N PHE A 562 0.23 -14.21 12.77
CA PHE A 562 1.36 -13.84 13.61
C PHE A 562 2.62 -13.66 12.77
N ASP A 563 3.36 -12.57 13.04
CA ASP A 563 4.66 -12.30 12.44
C ASP A 563 5.74 -12.28 13.52
N PRO A 564 6.72 -13.20 13.49
CA PRO A 564 7.79 -13.29 14.50
C PRO A 564 8.96 -12.34 14.24
N ASP A 565 8.91 -11.56 13.14
CA ASP A 565 9.99 -10.65 12.79
C ASP A 565 10.20 -9.60 13.90
N HIS A 566 11.38 -9.04 14.01
CA HIS A 566 11.86 -8.16 15.08
C HIS A 566 11.92 -8.74 16.50
N MET A 567 11.27 -9.85 16.80
CA MET A 567 11.37 -10.47 18.14
C MET A 567 12.80 -10.95 18.44
N SER A 568 13.21 -10.88 19.72
CA SER A 568 14.48 -11.46 20.14
C SER A 568 14.54 -12.96 19.86
N ALA A 569 15.75 -13.52 19.66
CA ALA A 569 15.95 -14.94 19.35
C ALA A 569 15.23 -15.86 20.34
N ARG A 570 15.29 -15.54 21.64
CA ARG A 570 14.58 -16.27 22.69
C ARG A 570 13.07 -16.11 22.62
N ALA A 571 12.60 -14.89 22.37
CA ALA A 571 11.16 -14.62 22.30
C ALA A 571 10.52 -15.31 21.10
N ARG A 572 11.11 -15.21 19.89
CA ARG A 572 10.56 -15.87 18.69
C ARG A 572 10.64 -17.39 18.78
N THR A 573 11.69 -17.96 19.41
CA THR A 573 11.76 -19.41 19.67
C THR A 573 10.58 -19.87 20.52
N GLN A 574 10.30 -19.17 21.63
CA GLN A 574 9.17 -19.47 22.52
C GLN A 574 7.81 -19.20 21.85
N ALA A 575 7.71 -18.17 21.01
CA ALA A 575 6.52 -17.90 20.22
C ALA A 575 6.22 -19.05 19.26
N MET A 576 7.22 -19.54 18.54
CA MET A 576 7.05 -20.67 17.63
C MET A 576 6.79 -21.99 18.36
N ASP A 577 7.20 -22.15 19.63
CA ASP A 577 6.76 -23.27 20.46
C ASP A 577 5.24 -23.20 20.72
N ILE A 578 4.69 -22.01 21.00
CA ILE A 578 3.25 -21.82 21.13
C ILE A 578 2.54 -22.15 19.81
N ILE A 579 3.03 -21.66 18.68
CA ILE A 579 2.47 -21.92 17.34
C ILE A 579 2.40 -23.43 17.08
N ARG A 580 3.47 -24.18 17.38
CA ARG A 580 3.52 -25.64 17.26
C ARG A 580 2.54 -26.33 18.21
N ASP A 581 2.54 -25.94 19.49
CA ASP A 581 1.75 -26.61 20.54
C ASP A 581 0.24 -26.36 20.35
N GLU A 582 -0.15 -25.19 19.87
CA GLU A 582 -1.52 -24.83 19.51
C GLU A 582 -1.89 -25.29 18.08
N GLN A 583 -0.96 -25.88 17.33
CA GLN A 583 -1.11 -26.27 15.91
C GLN A 583 -1.66 -25.12 15.05
N ALA A 584 -1.17 -23.91 15.25
CA ALA A 584 -1.64 -22.71 14.58
C ALA A 584 -0.89 -22.49 13.25
N PRO A 585 -1.59 -22.47 12.10
CA PRO A 585 -0.95 -22.33 10.79
C PRO A 585 -0.65 -20.87 10.41
N GLY A 586 -1.25 -19.91 11.09
CA GLY A 586 -1.22 -18.49 10.75
C GLY A 586 0.08 -17.81 11.16
N VAL A 587 1.17 -18.08 10.43
CA VAL A 587 2.48 -17.46 10.69
C VAL A 587 3.16 -17.06 9.38
N VAL A 588 3.68 -15.83 9.34
CA VAL A 588 4.48 -15.31 8.24
C VAL A 588 5.75 -14.64 8.80
N SER A 589 6.91 -14.91 8.23
CA SER A 589 8.07 -14.02 8.39
C SER A 589 8.07 -13.07 7.20
N SER A 590 7.63 -11.84 7.41
CA SER A 590 7.19 -10.96 6.33
C SER A 590 8.33 -10.23 5.61
N HIS A 591 9.48 -10.03 6.26
CA HIS A 591 10.66 -9.40 5.66
C HIS A 591 11.99 -9.96 6.18
N SER A 592 11.96 -11.14 6.81
CA SER A 592 13.14 -11.86 7.31
C SER A 592 13.99 -11.07 8.33
N TRP A 593 13.33 -10.28 9.19
CA TRP A 593 14.01 -9.59 10.28
C TRP A 593 14.18 -10.51 11.50
N ALA A 594 14.54 -11.76 11.18
CA ALA A 594 14.83 -12.84 12.11
C ALA A 594 16.08 -13.58 11.63
N ASP A 595 16.66 -14.47 12.45
CA ASP A 595 17.72 -15.35 11.98
C ASP A 595 17.16 -16.55 11.20
N ILE A 596 18.03 -17.23 10.47
CA ILE A 596 17.68 -18.36 9.58
C ILE A 596 17.02 -19.54 10.32
N THR A 597 17.16 -19.66 11.63
CA THR A 597 16.65 -20.82 12.41
C THR A 597 15.13 -20.86 12.48
N ILE A 598 14.45 -19.72 12.23
CA ILE A 598 13.00 -19.63 12.33
C ILE A 598 12.29 -20.18 11.08
N TYR A 599 12.89 -20.06 9.88
CA TYR A 599 12.19 -20.34 8.62
C TYR A 599 11.74 -21.79 8.45
N PRO A 600 12.54 -22.80 8.83
CA PRO A 600 12.06 -24.19 8.83
C PRO A 600 10.81 -24.38 9.69
N ARG A 601 10.73 -23.71 10.83
CA ARG A 601 9.60 -23.80 11.77
C ARG A 601 8.34 -23.11 11.23
N VAL A 602 8.52 -21.98 10.53
CA VAL A 602 7.42 -21.27 9.84
C VAL A 602 6.82 -22.18 8.76
N LEU A 603 7.66 -22.76 7.90
CA LEU A 603 7.21 -23.64 6.82
C LEU A 603 6.62 -24.96 7.34
N GLU A 604 7.18 -25.55 8.42
CA GLU A 604 6.61 -26.74 9.07
C GLU A 604 5.22 -26.49 9.66
N ALA A 605 4.95 -25.28 10.16
CA ALA A 605 3.62 -24.88 10.63
C ALA A 605 2.63 -24.65 9.48
N GLY A 606 3.07 -24.66 8.23
CA GLY A 606 2.26 -24.29 7.07
C GLY A 606 2.19 -22.78 6.81
N GLY A 607 3.10 -22.03 7.41
CA GLY A 607 3.26 -20.58 7.21
C GLY A 607 4.00 -20.23 5.93
N VAL A 608 4.24 -18.94 5.71
CA VAL A 608 4.89 -18.40 4.53
C VAL A 608 6.11 -17.56 4.93
N VAL A 609 7.16 -17.62 4.12
CA VAL A 609 8.35 -16.78 4.27
C VAL A 609 8.49 -15.87 3.06
N THR A 610 8.55 -14.56 3.31
CA THR A 610 8.70 -13.52 2.29
C THR A 610 9.93 -12.67 2.63
N PRO A 611 11.15 -13.10 2.21
CA PRO A 611 12.37 -12.42 2.59
C PRO A 611 12.41 -10.97 2.12
N TYR A 612 13.26 -10.18 2.79
CA TYR A 612 13.55 -8.81 2.37
C TYR A 612 14.00 -8.75 0.91
N ALA A 613 13.32 -7.91 0.11
CA ALA A 613 13.52 -7.86 -1.33
C ALA A 613 14.97 -7.55 -1.71
N GLY A 614 15.53 -6.44 -1.23
CA GLY A 614 16.94 -6.13 -1.41
C GLY A 614 17.48 -6.26 -2.84
N GLY A 615 18.76 -6.59 -2.97
CA GLY A 615 19.38 -6.84 -4.27
C GLY A 615 18.97 -8.20 -4.83
N SER A 616 18.64 -8.27 -6.13
CA SER A 616 18.14 -9.47 -6.82
C SER A 616 19.03 -10.71 -6.64
N LYS A 617 20.35 -10.55 -6.67
CA LYS A 617 21.29 -11.65 -6.47
C LYS A 617 21.19 -12.26 -5.06
N GLY A 618 21.18 -11.45 -4.02
CA GLY A 618 21.02 -11.93 -2.63
C GLY A 618 19.66 -12.61 -2.42
N PHE A 619 18.61 -12.05 -3.00
CA PHE A 619 17.28 -12.63 -2.93
C PHE A 619 17.21 -14.01 -3.61
N PHE A 620 17.84 -14.17 -4.78
CA PHE A 620 17.95 -15.46 -5.45
C PHE A 620 18.68 -16.50 -4.59
N GLU A 621 19.78 -16.12 -3.95
CA GLU A 621 20.54 -17.01 -3.04
C GLU A 621 19.68 -17.41 -1.84
N THR A 622 18.89 -16.49 -1.30
CA THR A 622 17.94 -16.74 -0.21
C THR A 622 16.82 -17.70 -0.63
N TRP A 623 16.21 -17.51 -1.80
CA TRP A 623 15.21 -18.45 -2.34
C TRP A 623 15.78 -19.87 -2.47
N ALA A 624 16.97 -20.02 -3.04
CA ALA A 624 17.61 -21.32 -3.20
C ALA A 624 17.91 -22.01 -1.85
N ALA A 625 18.24 -21.21 -0.82
CA ALA A 625 18.47 -21.71 0.52
C ALA A 625 17.17 -22.14 1.22
N TYR A 626 16.06 -21.41 1.01
CA TYR A 626 14.79 -21.66 1.74
C TYR A 626 13.93 -22.75 1.10
N LYS A 627 13.97 -22.88 -0.22
CA LYS A 627 13.21 -23.90 -0.96
C LYS A 627 13.43 -25.32 -0.43
N LYS A 628 14.60 -25.63 0.11
CA LYS A 628 14.91 -26.93 0.71
C LYS A 628 14.11 -27.27 1.97
N PHE A 629 13.53 -26.27 2.63
CA PHE A 629 12.69 -26.43 3.82
C PHE A 629 11.19 -26.51 3.49
N ALA A 630 10.82 -26.47 2.19
CA ALA A 630 9.44 -26.60 1.78
C ALA A 630 8.83 -27.90 2.30
N ASP A 631 7.68 -27.78 2.99
CA ASP A 631 6.96 -28.94 3.51
C ASP A 631 5.96 -29.44 2.46
N PRO A 632 6.03 -30.71 2.04
CA PRO A 632 5.16 -31.24 0.99
C PRO A 632 3.67 -31.31 1.39
N ARG A 633 3.33 -31.09 2.66
CA ARG A 633 1.93 -31.02 3.12
C ARG A 633 1.24 -29.71 2.70
N PHE A 634 2.02 -28.69 2.33
CA PHE A 634 1.52 -27.35 2.05
C PHE A 634 1.98 -26.86 0.68
N THR A 635 1.19 -25.99 0.06
CA THR A 635 1.57 -25.31 -1.18
C THR A 635 2.77 -24.41 -0.90
N PHE A 636 3.89 -24.68 -1.58
CA PHE A 636 5.06 -23.82 -1.53
C PHE A 636 4.90 -22.66 -2.53
N GLY A 637 4.88 -21.46 -1.99
CA GLY A 637 5.00 -20.22 -2.72
C GLY A 637 6.04 -19.34 -2.07
N PHE A 638 6.58 -18.38 -2.82
CA PHE A 638 7.66 -17.53 -2.35
C PHE A 638 7.32 -16.06 -2.67
N GLY A 639 7.13 -15.26 -1.64
CA GLY A 639 6.90 -13.82 -1.76
C GLY A 639 8.14 -13.01 -1.44
N TYR A 640 7.98 -11.73 -1.32
CA TYR A 640 8.99 -10.81 -0.81
C TYR A 640 8.38 -9.84 0.21
N GLY A 641 9.22 -9.27 1.06
CA GLY A 641 8.90 -8.15 1.91
C GLY A 641 9.75 -6.96 1.46
N SER A 642 9.12 -5.96 0.88
CA SER A 642 9.87 -4.83 0.32
C SER A 642 10.32 -3.84 1.39
N ASP A 643 9.59 -3.72 2.48
CA ASP A 643 9.79 -2.70 3.51
C ASP A 643 9.89 -1.27 2.92
N VAL A 644 9.21 -1.05 1.77
CA VAL A 644 9.16 0.28 1.14
C VAL A 644 8.52 1.26 2.10
N ASN A 645 9.16 2.41 2.26
CA ASN A 645 8.81 3.45 3.20
C ASN A 645 9.05 3.12 4.70
N GLY A 646 9.58 1.94 5.06
CA GLY A 646 9.93 1.55 6.43
C GLY A 646 11.37 1.89 6.84
N PHE A 647 12.06 2.74 6.09
CA PHE A 647 13.48 3.09 6.23
C PHE A 647 14.48 2.00 5.82
N GLY A 648 14.01 0.92 5.21
CA GLY A 648 14.86 -0.06 4.53
C GLY A 648 15.27 0.42 3.13
N SER A 649 16.55 0.26 2.76
CA SER A 649 17.02 0.58 1.41
C SER A 649 16.53 -0.49 0.43
N GLN A 650 15.98 -0.08 -0.70
CA GLN A 650 15.56 -1.00 -1.74
C GLN A 650 16.76 -1.57 -2.52
N GLY A 651 16.54 -2.54 -3.40
CA GLY A 651 17.60 -3.13 -4.22
C GLY A 651 18.28 -2.10 -5.12
N GLY A 652 19.58 -1.87 -4.91
CA GLY A 652 20.39 -1.06 -5.82
C GLY A 652 20.61 -1.76 -7.15
N PRO A 653 21.18 -1.04 -8.16
CA PRO A 653 21.55 -1.63 -9.44
C PRO A 653 22.50 -2.82 -9.25
N ARG A 654 22.27 -3.92 -9.94
CA ARG A 654 23.13 -5.09 -9.89
C ARG A 654 24.52 -4.78 -10.44
N SER A 655 25.58 -5.19 -9.77
CA SER A 655 26.97 -4.83 -10.12
C SER A 655 27.40 -5.30 -11.50
N ASP A 656 26.80 -6.37 -12.02
CA ASP A 656 27.07 -6.96 -13.34
C ASP A 656 25.91 -6.72 -14.35
N ALA A 657 25.03 -5.76 -14.08
CA ALA A 657 23.92 -5.42 -14.98
C ALA A 657 24.37 -5.03 -16.39
N ALA A 658 25.55 -4.43 -16.52
CA ALA A 658 26.13 -4.10 -17.83
C ALA A 658 26.44 -5.34 -18.70
N GLU A 659 26.69 -6.51 -18.09
CA GLU A 659 26.99 -7.77 -18.80
C GLU A 659 25.72 -8.55 -19.16
N ASN A 660 24.67 -8.44 -18.34
CA ASN A 660 23.38 -9.09 -18.54
C ASN A 660 22.22 -8.17 -18.11
N PRO A 661 21.93 -7.10 -18.87
CA PRO A 661 20.93 -6.11 -18.50
C PRO A 661 19.50 -6.60 -18.71
N VAL A 662 18.57 -6.08 -17.91
CA VAL A 662 17.15 -6.09 -18.26
C VAL A 662 16.97 -5.24 -19.52
N THR A 663 16.31 -5.78 -20.53
CA THR A 663 16.09 -5.10 -21.83
C THR A 663 14.64 -4.70 -21.98
N TYR A 664 14.38 -3.47 -22.35
CA TYR A 664 13.03 -2.94 -22.51
C TYR A 664 12.62 -2.84 -23.99
N PRO A 665 11.33 -3.01 -24.33
CA PRO A 665 10.32 -3.59 -23.46
C PRO A 665 10.53 -5.09 -23.24
N PHE A 666 9.99 -5.64 -22.15
CA PHE A 666 9.97 -7.07 -21.90
C PHE A 666 8.55 -7.57 -21.63
N THR A 667 8.37 -8.90 -21.73
CA THR A 667 7.08 -9.54 -21.44
C THR A 667 6.97 -9.87 -19.96
N GLY A 668 5.97 -9.30 -19.30
CA GLY A 668 5.65 -9.53 -17.91
C GLY A 668 4.55 -10.58 -17.69
N PHE A 669 4.02 -10.59 -16.47
CA PHE A 669 2.94 -11.50 -16.06
C PHE A 669 1.71 -11.38 -16.97
N GLY A 670 1.12 -12.53 -17.33
CA GLY A 670 -0.07 -12.58 -18.16
C GLY A 670 0.13 -12.11 -19.61
N GLY A 671 1.38 -11.95 -20.04
CA GLY A 671 1.69 -11.49 -21.40
C GLY A 671 1.64 -9.96 -21.57
N THR A 672 1.64 -9.21 -20.49
CA THR A 672 1.74 -7.74 -20.51
C THR A 672 3.10 -7.30 -21.08
N THR A 673 3.13 -6.14 -21.74
CA THR A 673 4.36 -5.51 -22.22
C THR A 673 4.78 -4.43 -21.25
N ILE A 674 5.98 -4.56 -20.68
CA ILE A 674 6.53 -3.65 -19.67
C ILE A 674 7.60 -2.77 -20.30
N HIS A 675 7.35 -1.46 -20.32
CA HIS A 675 8.25 -0.42 -20.80
C HIS A 675 9.04 0.18 -19.65
N GLN A 676 10.09 0.96 -19.96
CA GLN A 676 10.71 1.81 -18.95
C GLN A 676 9.68 2.76 -18.34
N GLN A 677 9.70 2.89 -17.03
CA GLN A 677 8.77 3.78 -16.31
C GLN A 677 9.20 5.23 -16.48
N ARG A 678 8.22 6.11 -16.75
CA ARG A 678 8.44 7.56 -16.84
C ARG A 678 7.60 8.28 -15.77
N SER A 679 8.25 9.16 -15.02
CA SER A 679 7.60 10.10 -14.10
C SER A 679 8.03 11.51 -14.48
N GLY A 680 7.13 12.28 -15.07
CA GLY A 680 7.46 13.61 -15.57
C GLY A 680 8.61 13.60 -16.60
N GLU A 681 9.70 14.26 -16.26
CA GLU A 681 10.90 14.35 -17.11
C GLU A 681 11.86 13.18 -16.93
N ARG A 682 11.74 12.43 -15.82
CA ARG A 682 12.65 11.33 -15.49
C ARG A 682 12.15 10.00 -16.07
N VAL A 683 13.08 9.24 -16.68
CA VAL A 683 12.86 7.86 -17.12
C VAL A 683 13.75 6.96 -16.27
N TYR A 684 13.15 5.92 -15.69
CA TYR A 684 13.85 4.98 -14.81
C TYR A 684 14.31 3.74 -15.57
N ASP A 685 15.49 3.24 -15.19
CA ASP A 685 16.08 2.02 -15.69
C ASP A 685 16.61 1.19 -14.52
N ILE A 686 16.09 -0.03 -14.32
CA ILE A 686 16.51 -0.91 -13.21
C ILE A 686 18.02 -1.17 -13.20
N ASN A 687 18.65 -1.18 -14.39
CA ASN A 687 20.10 -1.42 -14.54
C ASN A 687 20.95 -0.27 -13.98
N VAL A 688 20.36 0.92 -13.82
CA VAL A 688 21.05 2.15 -13.39
C VAL A 688 20.48 2.67 -12.08
N ASP A 689 19.17 2.67 -11.93
CA ASP A 689 18.46 3.25 -10.78
C ASP A 689 18.19 2.24 -9.66
N GLY A 690 18.31 0.91 -9.95
CA GLY A 690 17.80 -0.10 -9.04
C GLY A 690 16.30 0.02 -8.84
N VAL A 691 15.77 -0.44 -7.71
CA VAL A 691 14.37 -0.27 -7.33
C VAL A 691 14.18 1.12 -6.70
N ALA A 692 14.24 2.16 -7.53
CA ALA A 692 14.11 3.55 -7.09
C ALA A 692 12.74 3.85 -6.45
N HIS A 693 11.70 3.18 -6.94
CA HIS A 693 10.33 3.25 -6.42
C HIS A 693 9.58 1.94 -6.68
N TYR A 694 8.46 1.75 -6.01
CA TYR A 694 7.69 0.51 -6.02
C TYR A 694 7.30 0.00 -7.41
N GLY A 695 7.09 0.91 -8.35
CA GLY A 695 6.76 0.57 -9.74
C GLY A 695 7.87 -0.18 -10.50
N LEU A 696 9.08 -0.31 -9.95
CA LEU A 696 10.18 -1.06 -10.56
C LEU A 696 10.30 -2.51 -10.05
N TYR A 697 9.35 -2.98 -9.22
CA TYR A 697 9.32 -4.40 -8.83
C TYR A 697 9.08 -5.36 -10.00
N PRO A 698 8.25 -5.08 -11.02
CA PRO A 698 8.17 -5.93 -12.21
C PRO A 698 9.53 -6.06 -12.93
N ASP A 699 10.32 -4.99 -12.96
CA ASP A 699 11.68 -4.94 -13.54
C ASP A 699 12.67 -5.76 -12.69
N TRP A 700 12.55 -5.68 -11.36
CA TRP A 700 13.35 -6.47 -10.42
C TRP A 700 13.03 -7.97 -10.52
N ILE A 701 11.78 -8.35 -10.76
CA ILE A 701 11.39 -9.75 -11.00
C ILE A 701 11.98 -10.26 -12.32
N GLU A 702 12.02 -9.43 -13.37
CA GLU A 702 12.70 -9.77 -14.60
C GLU A 702 14.22 -9.92 -14.39
N ASP A 703 14.83 -9.06 -13.57
CA ASP A 703 16.25 -9.19 -13.20
C ASP A 703 16.51 -10.49 -12.40
N LEU A 704 15.58 -10.90 -11.52
CA LEU A 704 15.63 -12.22 -10.87
C LEU A 704 15.54 -13.37 -11.87
N ARG A 705 14.65 -13.27 -12.87
CA ARG A 705 14.50 -14.26 -13.93
C ARG A 705 15.80 -14.43 -14.74
N LEU A 706 16.50 -13.35 -15.03
CA LEU A 706 17.78 -13.38 -15.72
C LEU A 706 18.89 -14.11 -14.93
N GLN A 707 18.78 -14.16 -13.60
CA GLN A 707 19.74 -14.81 -12.71
C GLN A 707 19.36 -16.25 -12.35
N GLY A 708 18.08 -16.47 -11.99
CA GLY A 708 17.57 -17.73 -11.44
C GLY A 708 16.74 -18.55 -12.41
N GLY A 709 16.51 -18.05 -13.62
CA GLY A 709 15.62 -18.69 -14.60
C GLY A 709 14.15 -18.61 -14.20
N ASP A 710 13.31 -19.34 -14.90
CA ASP A 710 11.86 -19.33 -14.69
C ASP A 710 11.42 -20.02 -13.39
N ALA A 711 12.29 -20.79 -12.75
CA ALA A 711 11.94 -21.56 -11.55
C ALA A 711 11.62 -20.67 -10.33
N ILE A 712 12.41 -19.60 -10.09
CA ILE A 712 12.13 -18.66 -9.01
C ILE A 712 10.84 -17.89 -9.29
N VAL A 713 10.63 -17.46 -10.53
CA VAL A 713 9.42 -16.72 -10.94
C VAL A 713 8.18 -17.60 -10.76
N ALA A 714 8.26 -18.89 -11.10
CA ALA A 714 7.16 -19.84 -10.91
C ALA A 714 6.81 -20.03 -9.42
N ASP A 715 7.81 -20.11 -8.52
CA ASP A 715 7.57 -20.19 -7.09
C ASP A 715 6.99 -18.86 -6.56
N MET A 716 7.44 -17.72 -7.08
CA MET A 716 6.92 -16.40 -6.69
C MET A 716 5.47 -16.20 -7.15
N LEU A 717 5.10 -16.69 -8.34
CA LEU A 717 3.72 -16.64 -8.84
C LEU A 717 2.74 -17.45 -7.97
N ARG A 718 3.22 -18.43 -7.20
CA ARG A 718 2.42 -19.17 -6.22
C ARG A 718 2.43 -18.52 -4.84
N GLY A 719 3.13 -17.42 -4.65
CA GLY A 719 3.25 -16.75 -3.36
C GLY A 719 1.90 -16.30 -2.80
N ALA A 720 1.05 -15.67 -3.62
CA ALA A 720 -0.29 -15.26 -3.21
C ALA A 720 -1.14 -16.46 -2.80
N GLU A 721 -1.13 -17.55 -3.57
CA GLU A 721 -1.88 -18.77 -3.25
C GLU A 721 -1.42 -19.41 -1.94
N ALA A 722 -0.12 -19.54 -1.72
CA ALA A 722 0.43 -20.10 -0.47
C ALA A 722 0.00 -19.27 0.74
N TYR A 723 0.02 -17.94 0.64
CA TYR A 723 -0.44 -17.06 1.71
C TYR A 723 -1.95 -17.20 1.95
N LEU A 724 -2.76 -17.25 0.90
CA LEU A 724 -4.21 -17.45 1.03
C LEU A 724 -4.53 -18.78 1.71
N GLN A 725 -3.90 -19.89 1.30
CA GLN A 725 -4.13 -21.18 1.93
C GLN A 725 -3.69 -21.21 3.40
N MET A 726 -2.57 -20.53 3.74
CA MET A 726 -2.19 -20.34 5.14
C MET A 726 -3.27 -19.56 5.89
N TRP A 727 -3.78 -18.46 5.33
CA TRP A 727 -4.78 -17.64 5.98
C TRP A 727 -6.15 -18.34 6.09
N GLU A 728 -6.57 -19.10 5.08
CA GLU A 728 -7.75 -19.98 5.13
C GLU A 728 -7.66 -20.95 6.31
N ARG A 729 -6.50 -21.61 6.52
CA ARG A 729 -6.28 -22.45 7.68
C ARG A 729 -6.31 -21.68 9.01
N THR A 730 -5.80 -20.46 9.02
CA THR A 730 -5.75 -19.59 10.20
C THR A 730 -7.12 -19.23 10.73
N ILE A 731 -8.10 -18.95 9.87
CA ILE A 731 -9.46 -18.60 10.29
C ILE A 731 -10.31 -19.82 10.69
N GLY A 732 -9.67 -20.98 10.94
CA GLY A 732 -10.35 -22.19 11.44
C GLY A 732 -10.77 -23.17 10.36
N ILE A 733 -10.32 -22.94 9.12
CA ILE A 733 -10.44 -23.92 8.04
C ILE A 733 -9.18 -24.77 8.08
N ALA A 734 -9.05 -25.48 9.15
CA ALA A 734 -8.16 -26.56 9.51
C ALA A 734 -6.67 -26.53 9.17
N SER A 735 -5.91 -26.60 10.17
CA SER A 735 -4.79 -27.58 10.31
C SER A 735 -5.26 -29.01 10.00
N ASP A 736 -4.41 -30.03 10.01
CA ASP A 736 -4.67 -31.43 9.65
C ASP A 736 -5.94 -32.11 10.25
N ALA A 737 -6.69 -31.44 11.12
CA ALA A 737 -7.93 -31.89 11.70
C ALA A 737 -9.02 -30.84 11.60
N CYS A 738 -10.19 -31.22 11.11
CA CYS A 738 -11.37 -30.37 11.11
C CYS A 738 -11.77 -29.96 12.53
N ARG A 739 -11.90 -28.69 12.77
CA ARG A 739 -12.36 -28.15 14.03
C ARG A 739 -13.88 -28.29 14.11
N SER A 740 -14.38 -29.06 15.07
CA SER A 740 -15.80 -29.33 15.23
C SER A 740 -16.65 -28.12 15.65
N ASP A 741 -16.00 -27.06 16.14
CA ASP A 741 -16.66 -25.81 16.56
C ASP A 741 -16.92 -24.82 15.41
N VAL A 742 -16.34 -25.05 14.25
CA VAL A 742 -16.52 -24.22 13.02
C VAL A 742 -17.15 -25.00 11.86
N ALA A 743 -17.22 -26.33 11.93
CA ALA A 743 -17.77 -27.13 10.85
C ALA A 743 -19.28 -27.33 11.00
N ASP A 744 -20.03 -26.70 10.11
CA ASP A 744 -21.50 -26.82 10.01
C ASP A 744 -21.99 -27.64 8.81
N LEU A 745 -21.07 -28.07 7.93
CA LEU A 745 -21.38 -28.81 6.72
C LEU A 745 -21.98 -30.19 7.03
N THR A 746 -23.16 -30.46 6.49
CA THR A 746 -23.92 -31.70 6.71
C THR A 746 -23.84 -32.68 5.54
N ASP A 747 -24.15 -33.95 5.75
CA ASP A 747 -24.30 -34.95 4.68
C ASP A 747 -25.30 -34.54 3.62
N ALA A 748 -26.37 -33.84 4.00
CA ALA A 748 -27.40 -33.39 3.08
C ALA A 748 -26.85 -32.28 2.15
N ALA A 749 -26.02 -31.37 2.67
CA ALA A 749 -25.38 -30.33 1.88
C ALA A 749 -24.38 -30.94 0.89
N VAL A 750 -23.50 -31.85 1.35
CA VAL A 750 -22.56 -32.55 0.47
C VAL A 750 -23.29 -33.38 -0.57
N GLY A 751 -24.41 -33.99 -0.21
CA GLY A 751 -25.24 -34.78 -1.13
C GLY A 751 -25.99 -33.97 -2.18
N SER A 752 -25.95 -32.63 -2.10
CA SER A 752 -26.51 -31.73 -3.13
C SER A 752 -25.51 -31.41 -4.27
N LEU A 753 -24.27 -31.86 -4.16
CA LEU A 753 -23.28 -31.66 -5.23
C LEU A 753 -23.53 -32.61 -6.39
N ASP A 754 -23.55 -32.08 -7.60
CA ASP A 754 -23.66 -32.81 -8.84
C ASP A 754 -22.31 -32.95 -9.56
N THR A 755 -22.03 -34.08 -10.16
CA THR A 755 -20.86 -34.24 -11.04
C THR A 755 -20.93 -33.28 -12.22
N GLY A 756 -19.79 -32.69 -12.55
CA GLY A 756 -19.69 -31.67 -13.60
C GLY A 756 -19.77 -30.23 -13.07
N MET A 757 -20.03 -30.00 -11.77
CA MET A 757 -19.92 -28.68 -11.16
C MET A 757 -18.48 -28.18 -11.24
N THR A 758 -18.31 -26.86 -11.44
CA THR A 758 -17.01 -26.20 -11.32
C THR A 758 -16.64 -26.04 -9.85
N PRO A 759 -15.35 -25.78 -9.50
CA PRO A 759 -14.94 -25.45 -8.14
C PRO A 759 -15.75 -24.31 -7.53
N GLU A 760 -16.02 -23.25 -8.29
CA GLU A 760 -16.85 -22.13 -7.89
C GLU A 760 -18.28 -22.58 -7.51
N GLN A 761 -18.92 -23.38 -8.34
CA GLN A 761 -20.25 -23.91 -8.06
C GLN A 761 -20.28 -24.82 -6.82
N VAL A 762 -19.22 -25.62 -6.60
CA VAL A 762 -19.09 -26.43 -5.38
C VAL A 762 -18.97 -25.53 -4.16
N ILE A 763 -18.14 -24.49 -4.20
CA ILE A 763 -17.95 -23.53 -3.11
C ILE A 763 -19.23 -22.74 -2.84
N GLU A 764 -19.93 -22.27 -3.88
CA GLU A 764 -21.23 -21.61 -3.73
C GLU A 764 -22.27 -22.51 -3.05
N THR A 765 -22.19 -23.83 -3.28
CA THR A 765 -23.17 -24.78 -2.78
C THR A 765 -22.91 -25.21 -1.34
N ILE A 766 -21.63 -25.48 -0.97
CA ILE A 766 -21.28 -26.07 0.33
C ILE A 766 -20.26 -25.28 1.15
N GLY A 767 -19.90 -24.08 0.70
CA GLY A 767 -18.93 -23.22 1.36
C GLY A 767 -17.49 -23.54 1.00
N GLN A 768 -16.57 -22.91 1.69
CA GLN A 768 -15.13 -22.98 1.39
C GLN A 768 -14.48 -24.28 1.89
N PRO A 769 -13.54 -24.84 1.13
CA PRO A 769 -12.79 -26.00 1.57
C PRO A 769 -11.76 -25.61 2.63
N HIS A 770 -11.41 -26.52 3.51
CA HIS A 770 -10.35 -26.30 4.49
C HIS A 770 -8.96 -26.61 3.94
N THR A 771 -8.84 -27.44 2.93
CA THR A 771 -7.60 -27.64 2.19
C THR A 771 -7.87 -27.75 0.70
N ARG A 772 -6.93 -27.22 -0.09
CA ARG A 772 -6.89 -27.36 -1.54
C ARG A 772 -5.56 -28.02 -1.87
N HIS A 773 -5.63 -29.12 -2.57
CA HIS A 773 -4.42 -29.82 -3.01
C HIS A 773 -4.66 -30.32 -4.43
N ASP A 774 -4.00 -29.72 -5.40
CA ASP A 774 -4.20 -29.99 -6.82
C ASP A 774 -5.71 -29.99 -7.18
N ALA A 775 -6.18 -31.08 -7.74
CA ALA A 775 -7.58 -31.28 -8.14
C ALA A 775 -8.50 -31.78 -7.00
N ALA A 776 -8.11 -31.66 -5.73
CA ALA A 776 -8.90 -32.14 -4.60
C ALA A 776 -9.14 -31.05 -3.55
N PHE A 777 -10.41 -30.77 -3.27
CA PHE A 777 -10.82 -29.87 -2.20
C PHE A 777 -11.40 -30.67 -1.04
N THR A 778 -10.90 -30.46 0.16
CA THR A 778 -11.37 -31.16 1.37
C THR A 778 -12.13 -30.18 2.28
N PHE A 779 -13.32 -30.55 2.67
CA PHE A 779 -14.24 -29.77 3.49
C PHE A 779 -14.41 -30.40 4.86
N CYS A 780 -14.42 -29.60 5.91
CA CYS A 780 -14.77 -30.05 7.25
C CYS A 780 -16.28 -30.23 7.40
N MET A 781 -16.69 -31.35 7.95
CA MET A 781 -18.07 -31.69 8.20
C MET A 781 -18.37 -31.79 9.69
N THR A 782 -19.64 -31.67 10.04
CA THR A 782 -20.12 -31.94 11.39
C THR A 782 -19.65 -33.32 11.89
N GLY A 783 -19.24 -33.38 13.17
CA GLY A 783 -18.77 -34.62 13.80
C GLY A 783 -17.34 -35.00 13.46
N ALA A 784 -16.49 -34.03 13.16
CA ALA A 784 -15.05 -34.21 12.84
C ALA A 784 -14.80 -35.13 11.62
N ARG A 785 -15.71 -35.15 10.67
CA ARG A 785 -15.60 -35.85 9.38
C ARG A 785 -15.13 -34.89 8.30
N THR A 786 -14.73 -35.45 7.17
CA THR A 786 -14.35 -34.70 5.99
C THR A 786 -15.10 -35.14 4.76
N ALA A 787 -15.39 -34.20 3.83
CA ALA A 787 -15.77 -34.50 2.48
C ALA A 787 -14.66 -34.05 1.53
N THR A 788 -14.25 -34.91 0.59
CA THR A 788 -13.24 -34.55 -0.41
C THR A 788 -13.91 -34.54 -1.79
N ALA A 789 -14.01 -33.36 -2.40
CA ALA A 789 -14.42 -33.17 -3.78
C ALA A 789 -13.20 -33.29 -4.69
N THR A 790 -13.27 -34.14 -5.72
CA THR A 790 -12.18 -34.33 -6.69
C THR A 790 -12.63 -33.83 -8.06
N PHE A 791 -11.79 -33.06 -8.71
CA PHE A 791 -12.03 -32.47 -10.04
C PHE A 791 -11.17 -33.16 -11.10
N ASP A 792 -11.60 -33.11 -12.34
CA ASP A 792 -10.80 -33.53 -13.49
C ASP A 792 -9.87 -32.42 -14.00
N ASP A 793 -9.06 -32.71 -15.01
CA ASP A 793 -8.13 -31.76 -15.63
C ASP A 793 -8.83 -30.54 -16.28
N GLY A 794 -10.13 -30.60 -16.50
CA GLY A 794 -10.96 -29.51 -17.00
C GLY A 794 -11.63 -28.70 -15.87
N GLY A 795 -11.36 -29.03 -14.61
CA GLY A 795 -11.94 -28.37 -13.46
C GLY A 795 -13.39 -28.75 -13.18
N HIS A 796 -13.85 -29.96 -13.56
CA HIS A 796 -15.20 -30.42 -13.30
C HIS A 796 -15.21 -31.48 -12.18
N LEU A 797 -16.16 -31.38 -11.27
CA LEU A 797 -16.33 -32.34 -10.17
C LEU A 797 -16.60 -33.73 -10.72
N VAL A 798 -15.77 -34.69 -10.38
CA VAL A 798 -15.89 -36.10 -10.78
C VAL A 798 -16.26 -37.04 -9.65
N ALA A 799 -15.90 -36.69 -8.42
CA ALA A 799 -16.20 -37.54 -7.25
C ALA A 799 -16.28 -36.73 -5.96
N VAL A 800 -17.09 -37.19 -5.01
CA VAL A 800 -17.09 -36.72 -3.63
C VAL A 800 -16.97 -37.94 -2.72
N ALA A 801 -15.98 -37.91 -1.82
CA ALA A 801 -15.76 -38.95 -0.81
C ALA A 801 -15.96 -38.36 0.58
N ILE A 802 -16.72 -39.05 1.44
CA ILE A 802 -16.89 -38.68 2.86
C ILE A 802 -16.11 -39.67 3.71
N ALA A 803 -15.24 -39.14 4.61
CA ALA A 803 -14.41 -39.92 5.51
C ALA A 803 -14.73 -39.63 7.00
#